data_001024565723a1b1121627ca2f0e95b1
#
_entry.id   001024565723a1b1121627ca2f0e95b1
#
_cell.length_a   1.000
_cell.length_b   1.000
_cell.length_c   1.000
_cell.angle_alpha   90.00
_cell.angle_beta   90.00
_cell.angle_gamma   90.00
#
_symmetry.space_group_name_H-M   'P 1'
#
loop_
_entity.id
_entity.type
_entity.pdbx_description
1 polymer ?
#
loop_
_entity_poly.entity_id
_entity_poly.type
_entity_poly.pdbx_seq_one_letter_code
_entity_poly.pdbx_strand_id
1 'polypeptide(L)'
;MSHKKIRIPRESANEIMRALGNMKDSIEFEDLTKDDIEAKKNFGEMIKRCDEMTKKIYDYTRICYDFHLPFEYYKTYEEFHADLTSDMTQRDKKFGSTYFDLIESEIMENDRRINELVDSHSQIREDLVNLIEKKHVLLKAEELVRTNVDFSNFSESDPGENGIKQGLGTNLNFMAGVVASDNEMKMKRMIFRISRGRAITAFYSLEINNDEYLITTTVRQRGMSLVDSNGEVGRLEKLSSLIQSKDVGTINTKKKIFTVIFTGSEENILMQKLLKVCEVFQASRYPIPKNSEVRNEINKIEQEILDKKTLLVSIEKNLQEFYLKTNKFGQKKGYKYSLYKLFFQQEKMIYTTLNKCIIRDTFVDGQVWIPVNLVNEVTNTLQNLFKGNEENKTSAYLEDLPLDDDIRPPTLIHSNEFTSAFQLVVDTYGIPRYREINPGYFSIITFPFLFGVMFGDIGHGMALFLFAIYLCLFNNRISKSKSILKQLLFARYFFLLMGFFAVYCGLLYNDFLSIPIDPGSCYKYEKGTKKSTVIKQKDSNCNYKFGIDPIWYLSTNELAFINSLKMKLSVILGVFQMVIGIILKGLNAFFEKDFVELVFIFIPQLILMLVLFGYMDFLIFVKWATHYEIEIIDGYEINYNYVAPDIKSYLMNIILKTGSLPNKPNPPYFDGKTIETKDKDWRLLADRSTLEKIHAGILICSAFCIIIMLLPKILINYGKAKKKANMNKNNNIINEENQEFKEELVNPQREIQEPAISDFIVASAIETIEFVLGTVSNTASYLRLWALSLAHSQLALVFFQKTIGSLGTLSDSMFLNGILLIFAVPFFTGVTSIVLLFMDMMECFLHTLRLHWVEFQNKFYRADGYQFKPFCFSQNLSLNDDEFLE
;
A
#
# COMPACT_ATOMS: atom_id res chain seq x y z
N MET A 1 -0.79 24.95 16.43
CA MET A 1 0.59 25.10 15.87
C MET A 1 1.03 26.54 16.06
N SER A 2 2.28 26.74 16.44
CA SER A 2 2.90 28.05 16.44
C SER A 2 3.98 28.09 15.35
N HIS A 3 3.99 29.18 14.60
CA HIS A 3 5.00 29.44 13.57
C HIS A 3 6.11 30.25 14.20
N LYS A 4 7.35 29.78 14.21
CA LYS A 4 8.48 30.41 14.84
C LYS A 4 9.71 30.41 13.95
N LYS A 5 10.52 31.42 14.10
CA LYS A 5 11.85 31.49 13.50
C LYS A 5 12.87 30.99 14.52
N ILE A 6 13.63 30.00 14.13
CA ILE A 6 14.76 29.50 14.92
C ILE A 6 16.06 30.07 14.36
N ARG A 7 16.89 30.63 15.22
CA ARG A 7 18.25 31.07 14.89
C ARG A 7 19.26 30.23 15.65
N ILE A 8 20.09 29.54 14.92
CA ILE A 8 21.06 28.56 15.42
C ILE A 8 22.46 29.05 15.05
N PRO A 9 23.42 29.09 15.97
CA PRO A 9 24.80 29.38 15.63
C PRO A 9 25.37 28.27 14.74
N ARG A 10 26.10 28.65 13.70
CA ARG A 10 26.61 27.68 12.69
C ARG A 10 27.52 26.61 13.30
N GLU A 11 28.36 26.99 14.28
CA GLU A 11 29.32 26.07 14.92
C GLU A 11 28.64 24.97 15.74
N SER A 12 27.51 25.28 16.39
CA SER A 12 26.78 24.34 17.23
C SER A 12 25.52 23.77 16.55
N ALA A 13 25.36 24.03 15.26
CA ALA A 13 24.14 23.59 14.52
C ALA A 13 23.88 22.10 14.58
N ASN A 14 24.92 21.26 14.45
CA ASN A 14 24.79 19.82 14.53
C ASN A 14 24.37 19.33 15.92
N GLU A 15 24.93 19.89 16.99
CA GLU A 15 24.60 19.52 18.37
C GLU A 15 23.12 19.86 18.68
N ILE A 16 22.70 21.06 18.27
CA ILE A 16 21.31 21.52 18.46
C ILE A 16 20.34 20.69 17.65
N MET A 17 20.62 20.40 16.38
CA MET A 17 19.76 19.58 15.54
C MET A 17 19.66 18.15 16.08
N ARG A 18 20.71 17.58 16.65
CA ARG A 18 20.63 16.27 17.32
C ARG A 18 19.75 16.30 18.55
N ALA A 19 19.89 17.32 19.38
CA ALA A 19 19.04 17.46 20.56
C ALA A 19 17.56 17.62 20.18
N LEU A 20 17.27 18.40 19.16
CA LEU A 20 15.92 18.57 18.63
C LEU A 20 15.37 17.30 17.98
N GLY A 21 16.19 16.55 17.26
CA GLY A 21 15.80 15.27 16.62
C GLY A 21 15.53 14.13 17.61
N ASN A 22 16.04 14.22 18.83
CA ASN A 22 15.73 13.26 19.90
C ASN A 22 14.37 13.50 20.56
N MET A 23 13.78 14.68 20.37
CA MET A 23 12.44 15.01 20.89
C MET A 23 11.37 14.40 19.99
N LYS A 24 10.36 13.77 20.57
CA LYS A 24 9.25 13.17 19.83
C LYS A 24 8.25 14.25 19.39
N ASP A 25 7.83 14.22 18.14
CA ASP A 25 6.73 15.02 17.55
C ASP A 25 6.84 16.55 17.82
N SER A 26 8.07 17.09 17.90
CA SER A 26 8.27 18.45 18.39
C SER A 26 8.34 19.52 17.32
N ILE A 27 9.05 19.30 16.22
CA ILE A 27 9.41 20.38 15.29
C ILE A 27 9.35 19.89 13.85
N GLU A 28 8.71 20.67 12.98
CA GLU A 28 8.81 20.52 11.52
C GLU A 28 9.50 21.73 10.93
N PHE A 29 10.53 21.52 10.12
CA PHE A 29 11.25 22.57 9.40
C PHE A 29 10.62 22.83 8.05
N GLU A 30 10.29 24.10 7.81
CA GLU A 30 9.81 24.57 6.51
C GLU A 30 10.98 24.75 5.54
N ASP A 31 10.76 24.43 4.28
CA ASP A 31 11.77 24.57 3.24
C ASP A 31 11.76 26.01 2.68
N LEU A 32 12.68 26.82 3.15
CA LEU A 32 12.85 28.22 2.73
C LEU A 32 13.60 28.35 1.41
N THR A 33 14.20 27.26 0.91
CA THR A 33 15.01 27.28 -0.31
C THR A 33 14.24 26.84 -1.56
N LYS A 34 12.93 26.59 -1.41
CA LYS A 34 12.08 26.07 -2.49
C LYS A 34 11.97 26.99 -3.70
N ASP A 35 11.92 28.28 -3.46
CA ASP A 35 11.71 29.31 -4.49
C ASP A 35 13.03 29.84 -5.06
N ASP A 36 14.15 29.63 -4.40
CA ASP A 36 15.48 30.06 -4.83
C ASP A 36 16.18 28.95 -5.62
N ILE A 37 16.09 29.01 -6.94
CA ILE A 37 16.75 28.08 -7.88
C ILE A 37 18.27 28.15 -7.74
N GLU A 38 18.81 29.26 -7.31
CA GLU A 38 20.25 29.52 -7.13
C GLU A 38 20.78 29.25 -5.70
N ALA A 39 19.92 28.87 -4.76
CA ALA A 39 20.35 28.58 -3.40
C ALA A 39 21.33 27.38 -3.40
N LYS A 40 22.61 27.66 -3.23
CA LYS A 40 23.63 26.62 -3.07
C LYS A 40 23.29 25.77 -1.86
N LYS A 41 23.00 24.49 -2.11
CA LYS A 41 22.86 23.51 -1.02
C LYS A 41 24.20 23.25 -0.38
N ASN A 42 24.56 24.05 0.62
CA ASN A 42 25.90 24.09 1.25
C ASN A 42 26.32 22.73 1.84
N PHE A 43 25.38 21.89 2.27
CA PHE A 43 25.66 20.57 2.83
C PHE A 43 25.48 19.44 1.83
N GLY A 44 25.36 19.72 0.52
CA GLY A 44 25.19 18.69 -0.51
C GLY A 44 26.38 17.72 -0.59
N GLU A 45 27.58 18.19 -0.30
CA GLU A 45 28.79 17.36 -0.27
C GLU A 45 28.80 16.40 0.92
N MET A 46 28.38 16.86 2.10
CA MET A 46 28.25 16.03 3.29
C MET A 46 27.18 14.94 3.12
N ILE A 47 26.07 15.27 2.47
CA ILE A 47 25.01 14.28 2.15
C ILE A 47 25.55 13.21 1.21
N LYS A 48 26.33 13.58 0.18
CA LYS A 48 26.96 12.60 -0.72
C LYS A 48 27.94 11.69 0.03
N ARG A 49 28.75 12.24 0.92
CA ARG A 49 29.67 11.44 1.77
C ARG A 49 28.86 10.43 2.63
N CYS A 50 27.76 10.87 3.25
CA CYS A 50 26.88 9.99 4.01
C CYS A 50 26.30 8.87 3.13
N ASP A 51 25.87 9.19 1.91
CA ASP A 51 25.31 8.20 0.97
C ASP A 51 26.39 7.20 0.50
N GLU A 52 27.59 7.65 0.22
CA GLU A 52 28.71 6.77 -0.14
C GLU A 52 29.06 5.80 0.99
N MET A 53 29.12 6.29 2.24
CA MET A 53 29.38 5.44 3.39
C MET A 53 28.24 4.44 3.63
N THR A 54 27.00 4.88 3.51
CA THR A 54 25.83 4.01 3.64
C THR A 54 25.85 2.92 2.57
N LYS A 55 26.19 3.24 1.31
CA LYS A 55 26.33 2.27 0.23
C LYS A 55 27.41 1.22 0.54
N LYS A 56 28.59 1.64 1.04
CA LYS A 56 29.64 0.70 1.42
C LYS A 56 29.21 -0.25 2.54
N ILE A 57 28.46 0.24 3.51
CA ILE A 57 27.92 -0.61 4.57
C ILE A 57 26.89 -1.60 4.01
N TYR A 58 26.10 -1.22 2.99
CA TYR A 58 25.24 -2.16 2.28
C TYR A 58 26.02 -3.26 1.56
N ASP A 59 27.13 -2.92 0.90
CA ASP A 59 28.00 -3.90 0.27
C ASP A 59 28.57 -4.88 1.32
N TYR A 60 28.92 -4.37 2.51
CA TYR A 60 29.32 -5.24 3.62
C TYR A 60 28.18 -6.14 4.10
N THR A 61 26.98 -5.63 4.18
CA THR A 61 25.81 -6.43 4.57
C THR A 61 25.59 -7.56 3.57
N ARG A 62 25.76 -7.28 2.27
CA ARG A 62 25.67 -8.28 1.20
C ARG A 62 26.75 -9.36 1.36
N ILE A 63 28.00 -8.95 1.59
CA ILE A 63 29.11 -9.89 1.84
C ILE A 63 28.81 -10.77 3.07
N CYS A 64 28.21 -10.20 4.13
CA CYS A 64 27.82 -10.96 5.31
C CYS A 64 26.79 -12.03 4.99
N TYR A 65 25.81 -11.75 4.15
CA TYR A 65 24.83 -12.74 3.70
C TYR A 65 25.49 -13.82 2.85
N ASP A 66 26.40 -13.46 1.95
CA ASP A 66 27.07 -14.42 1.07
C ASP A 66 27.97 -15.40 1.87
N PHE A 67 28.65 -14.90 2.89
CA PHE A 67 29.55 -15.70 3.74
C PHE A 67 28.92 -16.17 5.06
N HIS A 68 27.62 -15.96 5.27
CA HIS A 68 26.86 -16.34 6.47
C HIS A 68 27.45 -15.82 7.79
N LEU A 69 27.91 -14.58 7.79
CA LEU A 69 28.47 -13.91 8.95
C LEU A 69 27.37 -13.28 9.80
N PRO A 70 27.54 -13.19 11.14
CA PRO A 70 26.55 -12.57 12.01
C PRO A 70 26.44 -11.07 11.75
N PHE A 71 25.25 -10.63 11.35
CA PHE A 71 24.88 -9.23 11.25
C PHE A 71 23.56 -9.03 11.98
N GLU A 72 23.55 -8.17 12.99
CA GLU A 72 22.37 -7.93 13.80
C GLU A 72 21.95 -6.46 13.72
N TYR A 73 20.64 -6.24 13.71
CA TYR A 73 20.03 -4.93 13.68
C TYR A 73 19.55 -4.50 15.06
N TYR A 74 19.58 -3.20 15.32
CA TYR A 74 18.99 -2.63 16.53
C TYR A 74 17.47 -2.75 16.49
N LYS A 75 16.88 -3.15 17.61
CA LYS A 75 15.41 -3.29 17.73
C LYS A 75 14.73 -2.00 18.16
N THR A 76 15.43 -1.19 18.93
CA THR A 76 14.91 0.08 19.47
C THR A 76 15.90 1.20 19.26
N TYR A 77 15.37 2.42 19.07
CA TYR A 77 16.19 3.62 18.95
C TYR A 77 16.99 3.90 20.25
N GLU A 78 16.42 3.57 21.41
CA GLU A 78 17.06 3.81 22.72
C GLU A 78 18.34 2.97 22.88
N GLU A 79 18.32 1.70 22.45
CA GLU A 79 19.52 0.85 22.45
C GLU A 79 20.61 1.39 21.54
N PHE A 80 20.23 1.82 20.34
CA PHE A 80 21.17 2.46 19.41
C PHE A 80 21.81 3.71 19.99
N HIS A 81 20.98 4.60 20.57
CA HIS A 81 21.47 5.85 21.15
C HIS A 81 22.42 5.64 22.35
N ALA A 82 22.10 4.65 23.21
CA ALA A 82 22.96 4.29 24.33
C ALA A 82 24.32 3.74 23.87
N ASP A 83 24.32 2.85 22.88
CA ASP A 83 25.54 2.28 22.31
C ASP A 83 26.37 3.35 21.57
N LEU A 84 25.72 4.24 20.82
CA LEU A 84 26.38 5.37 20.15
C LEU A 84 27.06 6.31 21.17
N THR A 85 26.35 6.66 22.24
CA THR A 85 26.91 7.51 23.30
C THR A 85 28.08 6.84 24.02
N SER A 86 28.03 5.52 24.25
CA SER A 86 29.13 4.76 24.84
C SER A 86 30.36 4.69 23.94
N ASP A 87 30.20 4.54 22.61
CA ASP A 87 31.31 4.52 21.65
C ASP A 87 32.02 5.89 21.62
N MET A 88 31.22 6.95 21.63
CA MET A 88 31.77 8.32 21.65
C MET A 88 32.53 8.61 22.92
N THR A 89 32.02 8.20 24.08
CA THR A 89 32.69 8.38 25.38
C THR A 89 33.99 7.59 25.45
N GLN A 90 34.02 6.36 24.91
CA GLN A 90 35.25 5.56 24.86
C GLN A 90 36.34 6.18 23.97
N ARG A 91 35.95 6.96 22.96
CA ARG A 91 36.86 7.59 22.01
C ARG A 91 37.24 9.01 22.42
N ASP A 92 36.77 9.52 23.57
CA ASP A 92 37.00 10.90 24.11
C ASP A 92 36.68 11.99 23.07
N LYS A 93 35.69 11.77 22.21
CA LYS A 93 35.36 12.71 21.13
C LYS A 93 33.94 13.23 21.24
N LYS A 94 33.81 14.55 21.04
CA LYS A 94 32.49 15.21 20.97
C LYS A 94 31.83 14.94 19.62
N PHE A 95 30.51 15.03 19.60
CA PHE A 95 29.73 15.01 18.35
C PHE A 95 30.22 16.13 17.42
N GLY A 96 30.52 15.75 16.18
CA GLY A 96 30.97 16.72 15.17
C GLY A 96 31.76 16.08 14.04
N SER A 97 32.33 16.91 13.19
CA SER A 97 33.11 16.51 12.02
C SER A 97 34.24 15.53 12.34
N THR A 98 34.86 15.69 13.50
CA THR A 98 35.99 14.83 13.93
C THR A 98 35.58 13.36 14.16
N TYR A 99 34.36 13.10 14.67
CA TYR A 99 33.87 11.74 14.87
C TYR A 99 33.43 11.13 13.54
N PHE A 100 32.78 11.91 12.69
CA PHE A 100 32.41 11.52 11.34
C PHE A 100 33.62 11.10 10.50
N ASP A 101 34.65 11.96 10.44
CA ASP A 101 35.86 11.71 9.65
C ASP A 101 36.64 10.49 10.18
N LEU A 102 36.57 10.21 11.49
CA LEU A 102 37.19 9.03 12.07
C LEU A 102 36.48 7.75 11.66
N ILE A 103 35.14 7.73 11.70
CA ILE A 103 34.37 6.56 11.26
C ILE A 103 34.56 6.36 9.75
N GLU A 104 34.54 7.45 8.97
CA GLU A 104 34.77 7.38 7.52
C GLU A 104 36.13 6.77 7.20
N SER A 105 37.19 7.21 7.85
CA SER A 105 38.55 6.66 7.65
C SER A 105 38.64 5.19 8.06
N GLU A 106 37.97 4.79 9.15
CA GLU A 106 37.90 3.38 9.60
C GLU A 106 37.14 2.52 8.57
N ILE A 107 36.02 3.00 8.03
CA ILE A 107 35.27 2.28 7.01
C ILE A 107 36.08 2.17 5.72
N MET A 108 36.75 3.23 5.28
CA MET A 108 37.57 3.23 4.07
C MET A 108 38.73 2.24 4.17
N GLU A 109 39.40 2.17 5.32
CA GLU A 109 40.48 1.21 5.56
C GLU A 109 39.97 -0.23 5.55
N ASN A 110 38.83 -0.47 6.23
CA ASN A 110 38.19 -1.79 6.24
C ASN A 110 37.70 -2.20 4.84
N ASP A 111 37.14 -1.25 4.08
CA ASP A 111 36.66 -1.46 2.71
C ASP A 111 37.78 -1.92 1.78
N ARG A 112 38.90 -1.22 1.81
CA ARG A 112 40.07 -1.61 1.03
C ARG A 112 40.48 -3.04 1.32
N ARG A 113 40.56 -3.41 2.58
CA ARG A 113 41.04 -4.72 3.00
C ARG A 113 40.03 -5.84 2.71
N ILE A 114 38.73 -5.56 2.87
CA ILE A 114 37.67 -6.50 2.51
C ILE A 114 37.65 -6.72 1.00
N ASN A 115 37.72 -5.66 0.20
CA ASN A 115 37.74 -5.76 -1.26
C ASN A 115 38.97 -6.52 -1.76
N GLU A 116 40.16 -6.30 -1.19
CA GLU A 116 41.36 -7.08 -1.51
C GLU A 116 41.15 -8.59 -1.24
N LEU A 117 40.50 -8.94 -0.14
CA LEU A 117 40.21 -10.34 0.19
C LEU A 117 39.12 -10.94 -0.72
N VAL A 118 38.06 -10.19 -1.02
CA VAL A 118 36.98 -10.63 -1.91
C VAL A 118 37.45 -10.79 -3.35
N ASP A 119 38.28 -9.85 -3.84
CA ASP A 119 38.87 -9.93 -5.17
C ASP A 119 39.83 -11.13 -5.28
N SER A 120 40.65 -11.35 -4.25
CA SER A 120 41.51 -12.53 -4.17
C SER A 120 40.72 -13.82 -4.16
N HIS A 121 39.61 -13.86 -3.39
CA HIS A 121 38.72 -15.01 -3.36
C HIS A 121 38.05 -15.26 -4.72
N SER A 122 37.58 -14.21 -5.39
CA SER A 122 36.94 -14.32 -6.73
C SER A 122 37.91 -14.80 -7.79
N GLN A 123 39.14 -14.29 -7.76
CA GLN A 123 40.21 -14.66 -8.69
C GLN A 123 40.62 -16.13 -8.51
N ILE A 124 40.83 -16.57 -7.25
CA ILE A 124 41.19 -17.98 -6.98
C ILE A 124 40.02 -18.92 -7.36
N ARG A 125 38.79 -18.49 -7.17
CA ARG A 125 37.61 -19.25 -7.60
C ARG A 125 37.54 -19.41 -9.10
N GLU A 126 37.83 -18.34 -9.85
CA GLU A 126 37.90 -18.38 -11.33
C GLU A 126 39.03 -19.30 -11.80
N ASP A 127 40.22 -19.18 -11.21
CA ASP A 127 41.35 -20.08 -11.49
C ASP A 127 41.00 -21.57 -11.22
N LEU A 128 40.31 -21.83 -10.12
CA LEU A 128 39.86 -23.16 -9.76
C LEU A 128 38.88 -23.76 -10.77
N VAL A 129 37.93 -22.96 -11.24
CA VAL A 129 37.00 -23.36 -12.31
C VAL A 129 37.76 -23.69 -13.60
N ASN A 130 38.73 -22.86 -13.99
CA ASN A 130 39.55 -23.07 -15.15
C ASN A 130 40.39 -24.35 -15.06
N LEU A 131 40.97 -24.65 -13.88
CA LEU A 131 41.73 -25.88 -13.62
C LEU A 131 40.82 -27.13 -13.64
N ILE A 132 39.62 -27.07 -13.09
CA ILE A 132 38.65 -28.18 -13.16
C ILE A 132 38.23 -28.43 -14.62
N GLU A 133 37.94 -27.39 -15.39
CA GLU A 133 37.63 -27.53 -16.83
C GLU A 133 38.81 -28.14 -17.58
N LYS A 134 40.06 -27.70 -17.34
CA LYS A 134 41.28 -28.27 -17.92
C LYS A 134 41.42 -29.74 -17.57
N LYS A 135 41.21 -30.15 -16.31
CA LYS A 135 41.22 -31.54 -15.87
C LYS A 135 40.22 -32.40 -16.63
N HIS A 136 38.97 -31.95 -16.78
CA HIS A 136 37.96 -32.72 -17.50
C HIS A 136 38.26 -32.81 -19.01
N VAL A 137 38.81 -31.76 -19.62
CA VAL A 137 39.23 -31.80 -21.01
C VAL A 137 40.37 -32.80 -21.21
N LEU A 138 41.37 -32.85 -20.29
CA LEU A 138 42.49 -33.81 -20.38
C LEU A 138 42.04 -35.26 -20.11
N LEU A 139 41.13 -35.47 -19.19
CA LEU A 139 40.54 -36.83 -18.95
C LEU A 139 39.80 -37.31 -20.19
N LYS A 140 39.02 -36.43 -20.84
CA LYS A 140 38.32 -36.81 -22.08
C LYS A 140 39.31 -37.03 -23.26
N ALA A 141 40.38 -36.25 -23.31
CA ALA A 141 41.44 -36.45 -24.32
C ALA A 141 42.17 -37.81 -24.10
N GLU A 142 42.49 -38.19 -22.83
CA GLU A 142 43.07 -39.50 -22.48
C GLU A 142 42.16 -40.65 -22.90
N GLU A 143 40.83 -40.54 -22.65
CA GLU A 143 39.84 -41.54 -23.08
C GLU A 143 39.80 -41.73 -24.62
N LEU A 144 39.79 -40.60 -25.35
CA LEU A 144 39.76 -40.61 -26.80
C LEU A 144 41.06 -41.18 -27.41
N VAL A 145 42.22 -40.93 -26.76
CA VAL A 145 43.49 -41.51 -27.16
C VAL A 145 43.53 -43.00 -26.88
N ARG A 146 42.99 -43.49 -25.78
CA ARG A 146 42.94 -44.93 -25.44
C ARG A 146 42.00 -45.71 -26.37
N THR A 147 40.85 -45.13 -26.79
CA THR A 147 39.89 -45.76 -27.71
C THR A 147 40.42 -45.80 -29.14
N ASN A 148 41.42 -44.96 -29.53
CA ASN A 148 42.03 -44.91 -30.85
C ASN A 148 43.42 -45.58 -30.89
N VAL A 149 43.72 -46.50 -29.95
CA VAL A 149 45.04 -47.17 -29.86
C VAL A 149 45.41 -47.97 -31.16
N ASP A 150 44.49 -48.25 -32.07
CA ASP A 150 44.79 -48.85 -33.36
C ASP A 150 45.51 -47.90 -34.36
N PHE A 151 45.61 -46.61 -34.07
CA PHE A 151 46.35 -45.63 -34.86
C PHE A 151 47.83 -45.45 -34.47
N SER A 152 48.26 -45.87 -33.26
CA SER A 152 49.62 -45.72 -32.78
C SER A 152 50.56 -46.82 -33.30
N ASN A 153 50.06 -47.90 -33.88
CA ASN A 153 50.88 -48.99 -34.47
C ASN A 153 51.44 -48.71 -35.85
N PHE A 154 51.19 -47.47 -36.37
CA PHE A 154 51.75 -47.04 -37.65
C PHE A 154 52.96 -46.11 -37.57
N SER A 155 53.57 -45.88 -36.44
CA SER A 155 54.68 -44.94 -36.30
C SER A 155 56.01 -45.55 -35.77
N GLU A 156 56.10 -46.86 -35.52
CA GLU A 156 57.36 -47.49 -35.19
C GLU A 156 57.66 -48.62 -36.18
N SER A 157 58.34 -48.27 -37.26
CA SER A 157 59.18 -49.19 -37.96
C SER A 157 60.54 -48.52 -38.22
N ASP A 158 61.57 -49.18 -37.71
CA ASP A 158 63.05 -48.90 -37.79
C ASP A 158 63.57 -48.43 -39.15
N PRO A 159 64.60 -47.54 -39.12
CA PRO A 159 65.28 -47.15 -40.37
C PRO A 159 66.33 -48.22 -40.73
N GLY A 160 65.97 -49.08 -41.54
CA GLY A 160 66.88 -50.07 -42.13
C GLY A 160 66.55 -50.31 -43.58
N GLU A 161 67.42 -49.78 -44.46
CA GLU A 161 67.67 -50.10 -45.87
C GLU A 161 66.53 -50.19 -46.91
N ASN A 162 66.66 -49.26 -47.83
CA ASN A 162 66.27 -49.36 -49.25
C ASN A 162 64.81 -49.75 -49.59
N GLY A 163 64.10 -48.75 -49.89
CA GLY A 163 62.85 -48.92 -50.63
C GLY A 163 61.94 -47.74 -50.51
N ILE A 164 61.77 -47.04 -51.63
CA ILE A 164 60.81 -46.01 -51.86
C ILE A 164 59.40 -46.44 -51.29
N LYS A 165 59.06 -45.92 -50.18
CA LYS A 165 57.66 -45.93 -49.67
C LYS A 165 57.32 -44.48 -49.32
N GLN A 166 56.62 -43.85 -50.22
CA GLN A 166 55.80 -42.65 -49.90
C GLN A 166 54.72 -43.05 -48.86
N GLY A 167 55.14 -43.01 -47.62
CA GLY A 167 54.17 -43.05 -46.50
C GLY A 167 53.61 -41.68 -46.34
N LEU A 168 52.30 -41.45 -46.68
CA LEU A 168 51.55 -40.31 -46.31
C LEU A 168 51.47 -40.29 -44.77
N GLY A 169 52.49 -39.72 -44.13
CA GLY A 169 52.43 -39.34 -42.70
C GLY A 169 51.46 -38.16 -42.53
N THR A 170 50.21 -38.41 -42.39
CA THR A 170 49.22 -37.37 -42.07
C THR A 170 49.44 -36.95 -40.60
N ASN A 171 50.19 -35.88 -40.40
CA ASN A 171 50.27 -35.27 -39.07
C ASN A 171 48.84 -34.82 -38.66
N LEU A 172 48.18 -35.59 -37.81
CA LEU A 172 46.91 -35.25 -37.23
C LEU A 172 47.14 -34.35 -36.04
N ASN A 173 46.61 -33.15 -36.08
CA ASN A 173 46.60 -32.21 -34.96
C ASN A 173 45.25 -32.24 -34.23
N PHE A 174 45.32 -32.09 -32.94
CA PHE A 174 44.20 -32.16 -32.05
C PHE A 174 44.06 -30.86 -31.25
N MET A 175 42.84 -30.30 -31.21
CA MET A 175 42.49 -29.14 -30.41
C MET A 175 41.31 -29.48 -29.55
N ALA A 176 41.37 -29.13 -28.26
CA ALA A 176 40.25 -29.30 -27.35
C ALA A 176 40.04 -28.07 -26.47
N GLY A 177 38.82 -27.92 -26.02
CA GLY A 177 38.43 -26.80 -25.16
C GLY A 177 36.98 -26.93 -24.65
N VAL A 178 36.50 -25.89 -24.05
CA VAL A 178 35.15 -25.82 -23.51
C VAL A 178 34.36 -24.67 -24.13
N VAL A 179 33.10 -24.90 -24.48
CA VAL A 179 32.19 -23.92 -25.08
C VAL A 179 30.81 -23.99 -24.39
N ALA A 180 30.09 -22.89 -24.40
CA ALA A 180 28.71 -22.85 -23.91
C ALA A 180 27.79 -23.72 -24.82
N SER A 181 26.89 -24.49 -24.21
CA SER A 181 25.99 -25.42 -24.91
C SER A 181 25.18 -24.74 -26.02
N ASP A 182 24.78 -23.47 -25.83
CA ASP A 182 23.99 -22.71 -26.81
C ASP A 182 24.73 -22.39 -28.08
N ASN A 183 26.06 -22.40 -28.03
CA ASN A 183 26.95 -22.12 -29.15
C ASN A 183 27.43 -23.36 -29.91
N GLU A 184 27.12 -24.58 -29.43
CA GLU A 184 27.58 -25.85 -30.01
C GLU A 184 27.26 -25.93 -31.51
N MET A 185 25.99 -25.80 -31.88
CA MET A 185 25.55 -25.97 -33.29
C MET A 185 26.05 -24.84 -34.19
N LYS A 186 26.23 -23.66 -33.64
CA LYS A 186 26.79 -22.51 -34.40
C LYS A 186 28.28 -22.72 -34.64
N MET A 187 29.02 -23.11 -33.63
CA MET A 187 30.45 -23.41 -33.70
C MET A 187 30.71 -24.59 -34.63
N LYS A 188 29.94 -25.68 -34.55
CA LYS A 188 30.07 -26.86 -35.44
C LYS A 188 29.88 -26.47 -36.90
N ARG A 189 28.86 -25.69 -37.24
CA ARG A 189 28.65 -25.21 -38.61
C ARG A 189 29.77 -24.30 -39.10
N MET A 190 30.32 -23.45 -38.23
CA MET A 190 31.37 -22.52 -38.60
C MET A 190 32.71 -23.24 -38.84
N ILE A 191 33.07 -24.19 -37.98
CA ILE A 191 34.24 -25.05 -38.15
C ILE A 191 34.15 -25.84 -39.47
N PHE A 192 33.00 -26.45 -39.77
CA PHE A 192 32.76 -27.17 -41.00
C PHE A 192 32.93 -26.30 -42.24
N ARG A 193 32.40 -25.07 -42.23
CA ARG A 193 32.53 -24.13 -43.35
C ARG A 193 34.00 -23.69 -43.57
N ILE A 194 34.73 -23.42 -42.47
CA ILE A 194 36.10 -22.93 -42.57
C ILE A 194 37.07 -24.06 -42.97
N SER A 195 36.87 -25.23 -42.42
CA SER A 195 37.71 -26.41 -42.73
C SER A 195 37.37 -27.06 -44.06
N ARG A 196 36.25 -26.70 -44.69
CA ARG A 196 35.72 -27.37 -45.88
C ARG A 196 35.63 -28.90 -45.73
N GLY A 197 35.21 -29.36 -44.57
CA GLY A 197 35.11 -30.79 -44.22
C GLY A 197 36.46 -31.51 -43.88
N ARG A 198 37.58 -30.78 -43.75
CA ARG A 198 38.89 -31.36 -43.38
C ARG A 198 39.13 -31.43 -41.87
N ALA A 199 38.17 -30.96 -41.02
CA ALA A 199 38.21 -31.06 -39.58
C ALA A 199 36.99 -31.82 -39.08
N ILE A 200 37.23 -32.80 -38.21
CA ILE A 200 36.21 -33.57 -37.52
C ILE A 200 36.00 -32.92 -36.15
N THR A 201 34.73 -32.61 -35.81
CA THR A 201 34.37 -32.01 -34.55
C THR A 201 33.47 -32.94 -33.74
N ALA A 202 33.81 -33.14 -32.47
CA ALA A 202 32.98 -33.88 -31.51
C ALA A 202 32.70 -32.98 -30.31
N PHE A 203 31.49 -33.11 -29.78
CA PHE A 203 31.05 -32.36 -28.58
C PHE A 203 30.62 -33.37 -27.53
N TYR A 204 31.08 -33.20 -26.29
CA TYR A 204 30.76 -34.05 -25.17
C TYR A 204 30.13 -33.19 -24.05
N SER A 205 29.17 -33.76 -23.32
CA SER A 205 28.61 -33.09 -22.13
C SER A 205 29.69 -33.00 -21.04
N LEU A 206 29.83 -31.82 -20.47
CA LEU A 206 30.66 -31.62 -19.27
C LEU A 206 29.81 -31.99 -18.09
N GLU A 207 29.90 -33.24 -17.62
CA GLU A 207 29.25 -33.69 -16.38
C GLU A 207 30.20 -33.39 -15.20
N ILE A 208 30.04 -32.21 -14.62
CA ILE A 208 30.71 -31.86 -13.39
C ILE A 208 29.75 -32.25 -12.27
N ASN A 209 30.18 -33.16 -11.41
CA ASN A 209 29.43 -33.50 -10.21
C ASN A 209 29.32 -32.25 -9.32
N ASN A 210 28.10 -31.91 -8.92
CA ASN A 210 27.84 -30.77 -8.03
C ASN A 210 28.71 -30.76 -6.78
N ASP A 211 29.19 -31.92 -6.32
CA ASP A 211 30.08 -32.07 -5.17
C ASP A 211 31.49 -31.51 -5.41
N GLU A 212 31.97 -31.40 -6.64
CA GLU A 212 33.28 -30.78 -6.95
C GLU A 212 33.23 -29.25 -6.86
N TYR A 213 32.07 -28.61 -7.07
CA TYR A 213 31.84 -27.15 -6.85
C TYR A 213 31.39 -26.83 -5.41
N LEU A 214 30.85 -27.83 -4.68
CA LEU A 214 30.18 -27.67 -3.38
C LEU A 214 31.12 -27.84 -2.19
N ILE A 215 32.34 -27.42 -2.28
CA ILE A 215 33.25 -27.42 -1.10
C ILE A 215 32.88 -26.33 -0.10
N THR A 216 32.11 -25.34 -0.53
CA THR A 216 31.53 -24.34 0.39
C THR A 216 30.43 -24.89 1.29
N THR A 217 29.80 -26.03 0.96
CA THR A 217 28.72 -26.62 1.77
C THR A 217 29.19 -27.64 2.81
N THR A 218 30.35 -28.26 2.65
CA THR A 218 30.84 -29.24 3.63
C THR A 218 31.50 -28.61 4.86
N VAL A 219 31.99 -27.38 4.77
CA VAL A 219 32.37 -26.56 5.93
C VAL A 219 31.12 -26.11 6.70
N ARG A 220 29.98 -26.02 6.01
CA ARG A 220 28.66 -25.69 6.55
C ARG A 220 28.17 -26.75 7.57
N GLN A 221 28.41 -28.02 7.38
CA GLN A 221 27.96 -29.07 8.31
C GLN A 221 28.84 -29.25 9.55
N ARG A 222 30.15 -28.92 9.47
CA ARG A 222 31.06 -29.01 10.63
C ARG A 222 31.11 -27.78 11.52
N GLY A 223 30.74 -26.60 10.99
CA GLY A 223 30.62 -25.36 11.78
C GLY A 223 29.29 -25.22 12.52
N MET A 224 28.27 -25.97 12.14
CA MET A 224 26.90 -25.87 12.68
C MET A 224 26.64 -26.66 13.96
N SER A 225 27.63 -27.37 14.48
CA SER A 225 27.49 -28.09 15.76
C SER A 225 27.79 -27.24 17.02
N LEU A 226 27.96 -25.92 16.87
CA LEU A 226 28.34 -25.03 17.99
C LEU A 226 27.38 -23.90 18.31
N VAL A 227 26.18 -23.84 17.70
CA VAL A 227 25.13 -22.91 18.13
C VAL A 227 23.79 -23.62 18.10
N ASP A 228 23.55 -24.40 19.14
CA ASP A 228 22.21 -24.87 19.47
C ASP A 228 21.52 -23.91 20.44
N SER A 229 20.26 -23.78 20.24
CA SER A 229 19.20 -23.35 21.12
C SER A 229 18.49 -22.07 20.73
N ASN A 230 17.90 -21.99 19.52
CA ASN A 230 16.57 -21.39 19.34
C ASN A 230 16.18 -21.43 17.86
N GLY A 231 15.29 -22.28 17.53
CA GLY A 231 14.22 -22.39 16.53
C GLY A 231 14.23 -21.59 15.21
N GLU A 232 15.32 -21.00 14.70
CA GLU A 232 15.33 -20.15 13.48
C GLU A 232 16.00 -20.76 12.24
N VAL A 233 16.37 -22.04 12.28
CA VAL A 233 17.10 -22.71 11.17
C VAL A 233 16.26 -22.86 9.88
N GLY A 234 14.94 -22.86 9.98
CA GLY A 234 14.04 -23.01 8.82
C GLY A 234 13.90 -21.77 7.91
N ARG A 235 14.34 -20.59 8.37
CA ARG A 235 14.18 -19.32 7.64
C ARG A 235 15.31 -19.04 6.67
N LEU A 236 16.51 -19.49 6.99
CA LEU A 236 17.72 -19.24 6.18
C LEU A 236 17.82 -20.14 4.95
N GLU A 237 17.25 -21.35 4.99
CA GLU A 237 17.26 -22.25 3.82
C GLU A 237 16.36 -21.78 2.67
N LYS A 238 15.24 -21.11 2.97
CA LYS A 238 14.35 -20.54 1.93
C LYS A 238 14.89 -19.26 1.32
N LEU A 239 15.62 -18.43 2.08
CA LEU A 239 16.25 -17.23 1.52
C LEU A 239 17.46 -17.59 0.64
N SER A 240 18.25 -18.58 1.01
CA SER A 240 19.39 -19.02 0.21
C SER A 240 18.96 -19.60 -1.14
N SER A 241 17.81 -20.26 -1.21
CA SER A 241 17.27 -20.77 -2.48
C SER A 241 16.69 -19.68 -3.40
N LEU A 242 16.23 -18.56 -2.84
CA LEU A 242 15.72 -17.41 -3.59
C LEU A 242 16.85 -16.48 -4.10
N ILE A 243 17.94 -16.36 -3.34
CA ILE A 243 19.11 -15.54 -3.73
C ILE A 243 19.99 -16.28 -4.73
N GLN A 244 20.08 -17.62 -4.65
CA GLN A 244 20.74 -18.44 -5.67
C GLN A 244 20.09 -18.33 -7.07
N SER A 245 18.87 -17.85 -7.17
CA SER A 245 18.19 -17.70 -8.46
C SER A 245 18.44 -16.37 -9.20
N LYS A 246 19.02 -15.35 -8.56
CA LYS A 246 19.15 -14.02 -9.20
C LYS A 246 20.59 -13.56 -9.52
N ASP A 247 21.61 -13.98 -8.79
CA ASP A 247 23.00 -13.46 -8.99
C ASP A 247 24.05 -14.52 -9.39
N VAL A 248 23.65 -15.77 -9.58
CA VAL A 248 24.53 -16.80 -10.18
C VAL A 248 24.20 -16.92 -11.68
N GLY A 249 24.12 -15.80 -12.35
CA GLY A 249 23.86 -15.70 -13.79
C GLY A 249 24.99 -16.21 -14.69
N THR A 250 26.08 -16.77 -14.14
CA THR A 250 27.23 -17.19 -14.98
C THR A 250 27.64 -18.65 -14.87
N ILE A 251 27.10 -19.44 -13.91
CA ILE A 251 27.57 -20.84 -13.75
C ILE A 251 26.58 -21.90 -14.26
N ASN A 252 25.36 -21.51 -14.61
CA ASN A 252 24.34 -22.43 -15.14
C ASN A 252 24.26 -22.51 -16.65
N THR A 253 25.22 -21.97 -17.40
CA THR A 253 25.36 -22.34 -18.82
C THR A 253 25.96 -23.74 -18.88
N LYS A 254 25.11 -24.70 -19.27
CA LYS A 254 25.60 -26.06 -19.57
C LYS A 254 26.75 -25.90 -20.58
N LYS A 255 27.99 -26.14 -20.11
CA LYS A 255 29.18 -26.09 -20.93
C LYS A 255 29.42 -27.47 -21.55
N LYS A 256 29.97 -27.50 -22.75
CA LYS A 256 30.33 -28.72 -23.47
C LYS A 256 31.82 -28.70 -23.83
N ILE A 257 32.46 -29.86 -23.73
CA ILE A 257 33.83 -30.08 -24.20
C ILE A 257 33.72 -30.25 -25.71
N PHE A 258 34.49 -29.48 -26.46
CA PHE A 258 34.64 -29.67 -27.90
C PHE A 258 36.05 -30.22 -28.22
N THR A 259 36.09 -31.10 -29.17
CA THR A 259 37.35 -31.63 -29.74
C THR A 259 37.32 -31.47 -31.22
N VAL A 260 38.42 -30.97 -31.79
CA VAL A 260 38.59 -30.77 -33.23
C VAL A 260 39.85 -31.48 -33.69
N ILE A 261 39.70 -32.44 -34.58
CA ILE A 261 40.80 -33.18 -35.21
C ILE A 261 40.95 -32.67 -36.63
N PHE A 262 42.13 -32.26 -37.00
CA PHE A 262 42.41 -31.77 -38.34
C PHE A 262 43.80 -32.18 -38.86
N THR A 263 43.97 -32.24 -40.16
CA THR A 263 45.23 -32.61 -40.81
C THR A 263 46.03 -31.35 -41.14
N GLY A 264 47.30 -31.29 -40.76
CA GLY A 264 48.23 -30.20 -41.07
C GLY A 264 49.28 -29.95 -39.98
N SER A 265 50.31 -29.14 -40.27
CA SER A 265 51.28 -28.70 -39.25
C SER A 265 50.73 -27.53 -38.42
N GLU A 266 51.31 -27.30 -37.23
CA GLU A 266 50.85 -26.21 -36.28
C GLU A 266 50.91 -24.80 -36.86
N GLU A 267 51.70 -24.57 -37.94
CA GLU A 267 51.84 -23.26 -38.61
C GLU A 267 50.83 -23.02 -39.74
N ASN A 268 49.85 -23.90 -39.92
CA ASN A 268 48.90 -23.81 -40.99
C ASN A 268 47.86 -22.70 -40.81
N ILE A 269 47.52 -22.04 -41.92
CA ILE A 269 46.43 -21.05 -42.04
C ILE A 269 45.10 -21.59 -41.49
N LEU A 270 44.89 -22.92 -41.50
CA LEU A 270 43.67 -23.54 -40.94
C LEU A 270 43.63 -23.43 -39.40
N MET A 271 44.77 -23.65 -38.74
CA MET A 271 44.88 -23.51 -37.29
C MET A 271 44.56 -22.09 -36.83
N GLN A 272 45.14 -21.09 -37.53
CA GLN A 272 44.86 -19.67 -37.23
C GLN A 272 43.38 -19.32 -37.41
N LYS A 273 42.72 -19.88 -38.42
CA LYS A 273 41.27 -19.68 -38.65
C LYS A 273 40.43 -20.36 -37.59
N LEU A 274 40.80 -21.56 -37.11
CA LEU A 274 40.15 -22.26 -36.02
C LEU A 274 40.30 -21.51 -34.70
N LEU A 275 41.48 -20.92 -34.44
CA LEU A 275 41.71 -20.08 -33.27
C LEU A 275 40.76 -18.87 -33.24
N LYS A 276 40.61 -18.17 -34.38
CA LYS A 276 39.65 -17.05 -34.49
C LYS A 276 38.22 -17.49 -34.25
N VAL A 277 37.86 -18.72 -34.65
CA VAL A 277 36.50 -19.24 -34.33
C VAL A 277 36.32 -19.42 -32.83
N CYS A 278 37.33 -19.98 -32.16
CA CYS A 278 37.28 -20.13 -30.69
C CYS A 278 37.15 -18.78 -29.97
N GLU A 279 37.87 -17.75 -30.46
CA GLU A 279 37.75 -16.39 -29.90
C GLU A 279 36.36 -15.78 -30.11
N VAL A 280 35.76 -15.93 -31.29
CA VAL A 280 34.42 -15.43 -31.59
C VAL A 280 33.34 -16.04 -30.71
N PHE A 281 33.48 -17.32 -30.36
CA PHE A 281 32.51 -18.01 -29.51
C PHE A 281 32.92 -17.99 -28.03
N GLN A 282 33.99 -17.25 -27.64
CA GLN A 282 34.54 -17.20 -26.30
C GLN A 282 34.80 -18.60 -25.72
N ALA A 283 35.30 -19.49 -26.55
CA ALA A 283 35.62 -20.87 -26.16
C ALA A 283 36.98 -20.95 -25.49
N SER A 284 37.04 -21.46 -24.28
CA SER A 284 38.29 -21.67 -23.55
C SER A 284 39.05 -22.84 -24.18
N ARG A 285 40.30 -22.62 -24.59
CA ARG A 285 41.18 -23.64 -25.20
C ARG A 285 42.21 -24.09 -24.16
N TYR A 286 42.42 -25.41 -24.09
CA TYR A 286 43.43 -25.98 -23.24
C TYR A 286 44.47 -26.77 -24.07
N PRO A 287 45.76 -26.48 -23.89
CA PRO A 287 46.86 -27.25 -24.59
C PRO A 287 46.89 -28.66 -24.07
N ILE A 288 47.05 -29.64 -24.97
CA ILE A 288 47.16 -31.07 -24.65
C ILE A 288 48.60 -31.46 -24.81
N PRO A 289 49.27 -31.97 -23.76
CA PRO A 289 50.62 -32.48 -23.80
C PRO A 289 50.71 -33.81 -24.59
N LYS A 290 51.93 -34.23 -24.93
CA LYS A 290 52.14 -35.49 -25.66
C LYS A 290 51.64 -36.68 -24.80
N ASN A 291 51.18 -37.76 -25.47
CA ASN A 291 50.48 -38.88 -24.88
C ASN A 291 51.18 -39.51 -23.63
N SER A 292 52.49 -39.51 -23.54
CA SER A 292 53.24 -40.04 -22.41
C SER A 292 53.20 -39.17 -21.14
N GLU A 293 52.84 -37.89 -21.29
CA GLU A 293 52.87 -36.87 -20.22
C GLU A 293 51.50 -36.49 -19.70
N VAL A 294 50.40 -36.87 -20.41
CA VAL A 294 49.04 -36.50 -20.06
C VAL A 294 48.65 -36.87 -18.60
N ARG A 295 49.04 -38.08 -18.19
CA ARG A 295 48.74 -38.59 -16.86
C ARG A 295 49.52 -37.87 -15.76
N ASN A 296 50.75 -37.48 -16.04
CA ASN A 296 51.56 -36.71 -15.11
C ASN A 296 51.02 -35.29 -14.94
N GLU A 297 50.52 -34.70 -16.05
CA GLU A 297 49.85 -33.39 -16.02
C GLU A 297 48.53 -33.44 -15.27
N ILE A 298 47.72 -34.48 -15.43
CA ILE A 298 46.46 -34.64 -14.67
C ILE A 298 46.77 -34.71 -13.17
N ASN A 299 47.78 -35.47 -12.76
CA ASN A 299 48.17 -35.56 -11.34
C ASN A 299 48.66 -34.21 -10.78
N LYS A 300 49.41 -33.44 -11.58
CA LYS A 300 49.83 -32.09 -11.19
C LYS A 300 48.63 -31.14 -11.04
N ILE A 301 47.71 -31.16 -11.99
CA ILE A 301 46.49 -30.34 -11.91
C ILE A 301 45.65 -30.73 -10.71
N GLU A 302 45.53 -32.01 -10.35
CA GLU A 302 44.82 -32.43 -9.15
C GLU A 302 45.49 -31.91 -7.87
N GLN A 303 46.81 -31.86 -7.80
CA GLN A 303 47.52 -31.23 -6.69
C GLN A 303 47.29 -29.72 -6.67
N GLU A 304 47.36 -29.02 -7.82
CA GLU A 304 47.09 -27.60 -7.92
C GLU A 304 45.65 -27.28 -7.50
N ILE A 305 44.67 -28.11 -7.89
CA ILE A 305 43.26 -27.96 -7.46
C ILE A 305 43.14 -28.10 -5.95
N LEU A 306 43.85 -29.07 -5.33
CA LEU A 306 43.86 -29.25 -3.89
C LEU A 306 44.48 -28.05 -3.17
N ASP A 307 45.60 -27.54 -3.69
CA ASP A 307 46.26 -26.35 -3.13
C ASP A 307 45.41 -25.11 -3.24
N LYS A 308 44.80 -24.87 -4.42
CA LYS A 308 43.86 -23.74 -4.58
C LYS A 308 42.63 -23.86 -3.68
N LYS A 309 42.13 -25.08 -3.45
CA LYS A 309 41.04 -25.32 -2.49
C LYS A 309 41.43 -24.97 -1.07
N THR A 310 42.62 -25.40 -0.64
CA THR A 310 43.11 -25.07 0.71
C THR A 310 43.32 -23.56 0.88
N LEU A 311 43.84 -22.88 -0.16
CA LEU A 311 43.98 -21.43 -0.17
C LEU A 311 42.62 -20.72 -0.07
N LEU A 312 41.61 -21.19 -0.81
CA LEU A 312 40.26 -20.60 -0.79
C LEU A 312 39.66 -20.69 0.62
N VAL A 313 39.74 -21.86 1.27
CA VAL A 313 39.29 -22.04 2.65
C VAL A 313 40.06 -21.14 3.63
N SER A 314 41.35 -20.98 3.42
CA SER A 314 42.18 -20.08 4.24
C SER A 314 41.75 -18.61 4.10
N ILE A 315 41.46 -18.15 2.86
CA ILE A 315 40.97 -16.78 2.63
C ILE A 315 39.58 -16.59 3.21
N GLU A 316 38.67 -17.56 3.08
CA GLU A 316 37.36 -17.50 3.71
C GLU A 316 37.47 -17.37 5.23
N LYS A 317 38.35 -18.16 5.84
CA LYS A 317 38.60 -18.09 7.28
C LYS A 317 39.21 -16.76 7.70
N ASN A 318 40.17 -16.23 6.94
CA ASN A 318 40.77 -14.92 7.20
C ASN A 318 39.73 -13.80 7.07
N LEU A 319 38.85 -13.89 6.07
CA LEU A 319 37.76 -12.92 5.87
C LEU A 319 36.77 -12.98 7.04
N GLN A 320 36.40 -14.20 7.49
CA GLN A 320 35.54 -14.38 8.66
C GLN A 320 36.17 -13.82 9.94
N GLU A 321 37.43 -14.11 10.21
CA GLU A 321 38.14 -13.61 11.38
C GLU A 321 38.27 -12.09 11.36
N PHE A 322 38.63 -11.52 10.21
CA PHE A 322 38.73 -10.07 10.02
C PHE A 322 37.37 -9.40 10.25
N TYR A 323 36.32 -9.94 9.63
CA TYR A 323 34.96 -9.40 9.79
C TYR A 323 34.45 -9.49 11.23
N LEU A 324 34.63 -10.63 11.90
CA LEU A 324 34.25 -10.80 13.30
C LEU A 324 34.98 -9.84 14.24
N LYS A 325 36.26 -9.52 13.92
CA LYS A 325 37.04 -8.54 14.66
C LYS A 325 36.57 -7.11 14.42
N THR A 326 36.30 -6.75 13.18
CA THR A 326 35.91 -5.38 12.81
C THR A 326 34.44 -5.07 13.14
N ASN A 327 33.52 -6.06 13.07
CA ASN A 327 32.10 -5.89 13.39
C ASN A 327 31.75 -6.20 14.86
N LYS A 328 32.71 -6.06 15.77
CA LYS A 328 32.50 -6.26 17.21
C LYS A 328 32.40 -4.89 17.91
N PHE A 329 31.31 -4.72 18.66
CA PHE A 329 31.12 -3.58 19.55
C PHE A 329 31.08 -4.04 21.01
N GLY A 330 32.14 -3.73 21.77
CA GLY A 330 32.27 -4.23 23.14
C GLY A 330 32.20 -5.77 23.21
N GLN A 331 31.19 -6.30 23.90
CA GLN A 331 30.90 -7.73 23.95
C GLN A 331 29.91 -8.21 22.87
N LYS A 332 29.20 -7.28 22.20
CA LYS A 332 28.19 -7.59 21.17
C LYS A 332 28.88 -7.84 19.81
N LYS A 333 28.65 -9.02 19.22
CA LYS A 333 29.14 -9.35 17.88
C LYS A 333 28.09 -8.99 16.84
N GLY A 334 28.49 -8.41 15.71
CA GLY A 334 27.60 -8.13 14.59
C GLY A 334 26.91 -6.77 14.58
N TYR A 335 27.08 -5.94 15.61
CA TYR A 335 26.35 -4.66 15.76
C TYR A 335 27.07 -3.43 15.25
N LYS A 336 28.40 -3.43 15.08
CA LYS A 336 29.17 -2.23 14.80
C LYS A 336 28.82 -1.56 13.46
N TYR A 337 28.69 -2.32 12.40
CA TYR A 337 28.31 -1.77 11.10
C TYR A 337 26.84 -1.34 11.07
N SER A 338 25.97 -1.97 11.82
CA SER A 338 24.59 -1.51 12.02
C SER A 338 24.54 -0.18 12.76
N LEU A 339 25.40 0.01 13.78
CA LEU A 339 25.57 1.29 14.48
C LEU A 339 26.00 2.40 13.50
N TYR A 340 27.02 2.14 12.69
CA TYR A 340 27.52 3.12 11.73
C TYR A 340 26.50 3.47 10.65
N LYS A 341 25.76 2.48 10.16
CA LYS A 341 24.66 2.71 9.21
C LYS A 341 23.62 3.69 9.75
N LEU A 342 23.10 3.44 10.95
CA LEU A 342 22.12 4.30 11.58
C LEU A 342 22.69 5.68 11.90
N PHE A 343 23.97 5.76 12.27
CA PHE A 343 24.65 7.03 12.47
C PHE A 343 24.72 7.88 11.18
N PHE A 344 25.10 7.29 10.04
CA PHE A 344 25.09 8.02 8.77
C PHE A 344 23.71 8.41 8.29
N GLN A 345 22.71 7.59 8.54
CA GLN A 345 21.33 7.95 8.26
C GLN A 345 20.86 9.14 9.11
N GLN A 346 21.24 9.15 10.40
CA GLN A 346 20.97 10.26 11.31
C GLN A 346 21.66 11.55 10.84
N GLU A 347 22.96 11.50 10.48
CA GLU A 347 23.70 12.64 9.95
C GLU A 347 23.10 13.15 8.64
N LYS A 348 22.73 12.25 7.74
CA LYS A 348 22.04 12.62 6.49
C LYS A 348 20.76 13.39 6.76
N MET A 349 19.95 12.96 7.72
CA MET A 349 18.72 13.67 8.10
C MET A 349 19.04 15.07 8.63
N ILE A 350 20.07 15.22 9.45
CA ILE A 350 20.50 16.52 9.98
C ILE A 350 20.90 17.45 8.83
N TYR A 351 21.79 17.01 7.94
CA TYR A 351 22.25 17.85 6.82
C TYR A 351 21.13 18.15 5.82
N THR A 352 20.22 17.21 5.58
CA THR A 352 19.05 17.44 4.73
C THR A 352 18.12 18.51 5.33
N THR A 353 17.97 18.51 6.65
CA THR A 353 17.15 19.51 7.34
C THR A 353 17.84 20.88 7.38
N LEU A 354 19.16 20.91 7.60
CA LEU A 354 19.93 22.15 7.52
C LEU A 354 19.91 22.77 6.11
N ASN A 355 19.84 21.99 5.06
CA ASN A 355 19.69 22.50 3.69
C ASN A 355 18.32 23.16 3.42
N LYS A 356 17.31 22.96 4.27
CA LYS A 356 16.04 23.69 4.20
C LYS A 356 16.11 25.08 4.82
N CYS A 357 17.16 25.36 5.60
CA CYS A 357 17.38 26.61 6.31
C CYS A 357 18.26 27.57 5.50
N ILE A 358 18.10 28.85 5.74
CA ILE A 358 18.96 29.87 5.14
C ILE A 358 20.23 30.02 6.00
N ILE A 359 21.38 29.82 5.37
CA ILE A 359 22.68 29.89 6.05
C ILE A 359 23.25 31.30 5.85
N ARG A 360 23.50 32.00 6.96
CA ARG A 360 24.27 33.25 7.00
C ARG A 360 25.65 32.95 7.53
N ASP A 361 26.53 33.96 7.52
CA ASP A 361 27.94 33.78 7.92
C ASP A 361 28.11 33.18 9.31
N THR A 362 27.34 33.63 10.27
CA THR A 362 27.46 33.25 11.70
C THR A 362 26.28 32.44 12.21
N PHE A 363 25.09 32.53 11.56
CA PHE A 363 23.85 31.89 11.99
C PHE A 363 23.17 31.12 10.87
N VAL A 364 22.41 30.13 11.27
CA VAL A 364 21.47 29.40 10.43
C VAL A 364 20.06 29.80 10.84
N ASP A 365 19.32 30.42 9.93
CA ASP A 365 17.93 30.87 10.12
C ASP A 365 17.00 29.84 9.53
N GLY A 366 16.11 29.24 10.33
CA GLY A 366 15.07 28.31 9.90
C GLY A 366 13.70 28.77 10.32
N GLN A 367 12.67 28.45 9.55
CA GLN A 367 11.27 28.58 9.97
C GLN A 367 10.76 27.21 10.39
N VAL A 368 10.05 27.19 11.52
CA VAL A 368 9.64 25.94 12.15
C VAL A 368 8.20 26.02 12.65
N TRP A 369 7.52 24.90 12.50
CA TRP A 369 6.21 24.67 13.09
C TRP A 369 6.36 23.85 14.35
N ILE A 370 5.84 24.33 15.47
CA ILE A 370 5.90 23.70 16.78
C ILE A 370 4.49 23.59 17.36
N PRO A 371 4.07 22.43 17.89
CA PRO A 371 2.85 22.34 18.67
C PRO A 371 2.93 23.25 19.90
N VAL A 372 1.90 24.03 20.16
CA VAL A 372 1.88 25.03 21.24
C VAL A 372 2.24 24.43 22.60
N ASN A 373 1.82 23.18 22.85
CA ASN A 373 2.09 22.47 24.10
C ASN A 373 3.58 22.17 24.33
N LEU A 374 4.35 22.01 23.22
CA LEU A 374 5.77 21.63 23.29
C LEU A 374 6.73 22.82 23.16
N VAL A 375 6.22 24.01 22.93
CA VAL A 375 7.06 25.22 22.77
C VAL A 375 7.96 25.44 23.98
N ASN A 376 7.42 25.31 25.19
CA ASN A 376 8.19 25.53 26.43
C ASN A 376 9.28 24.46 26.62
N GLU A 377 9.00 23.21 26.23
CA GLU A 377 9.96 22.12 26.32
C GLU A 377 11.12 22.32 25.33
N VAL A 378 10.80 22.70 24.09
CA VAL A 378 11.81 23.04 23.06
C VAL A 378 12.67 24.22 23.51
N THR A 379 12.07 25.25 24.08
CA THR A 379 12.82 26.44 24.59
C THR A 379 13.74 26.05 25.73
N ASN A 380 13.26 25.20 26.66
CA ASN A 380 14.08 24.74 27.79
C ASN A 380 15.26 23.88 27.31
N THR A 381 15.04 22.98 26.34
CA THR A 381 16.13 22.15 25.77
C THR A 381 17.16 22.99 25.06
N LEU A 382 16.75 24.00 24.29
CA LEU A 382 17.70 24.94 23.68
C LEU A 382 18.50 25.69 24.72
N GLN A 383 17.89 26.16 25.79
CA GLN A 383 18.58 26.87 26.88
C GLN A 383 19.54 25.96 27.68
N ASN A 384 19.16 24.70 27.93
CA ASN A 384 19.97 23.77 28.70
C ASN A 384 21.23 23.33 27.97
N LEU A 385 21.23 23.30 26.64
CA LEU A 385 22.42 23.01 25.83
C LEU A 385 23.52 24.05 26.02
N PHE A 386 23.20 25.30 26.40
CA PHE A 386 24.13 26.38 26.57
C PHE A 386 24.55 26.61 28.04
N LYS A 387 23.84 26.07 29.03
CA LYS A 387 24.18 26.24 30.48
C LYS A 387 25.48 25.54 30.89
N GLY A 388 26.02 24.63 30.08
CA GLY A 388 27.21 23.84 30.41
C GLY A 388 28.55 24.41 29.98
N ASN A 389 28.59 25.48 29.19
CA ASN A 389 29.82 26.04 28.64
C ASN A 389 29.81 27.56 28.78
N GLU A 390 30.43 28.07 29.84
CA GLU A 390 30.45 29.52 30.20
C GLU A 390 31.31 30.39 29.29
N GLU A 391 32.10 29.90 28.38
CA GLU A 391 32.97 30.70 27.53
C GLU A 391 32.49 30.74 26.06
N ASN A 392 31.89 31.89 25.68
CA ASN A 392 31.73 32.38 24.29
C ASN A 392 30.78 31.65 23.31
N LYS A 393 29.75 30.92 23.73
CA LYS A 393 28.76 30.39 22.79
C LYS A 393 27.51 31.27 22.70
N THR A 394 27.24 31.79 21.52
CA THR A 394 25.98 32.49 21.21
C THR A 394 24.82 31.50 21.35
N SER A 395 23.79 31.89 22.12
CA SER A 395 22.62 31.01 22.35
C SER A 395 21.71 30.94 21.12
N ALA A 396 21.12 29.77 20.89
CA ALA A 396 20.03 29.65 19.96
C ALA A 396 18.75 30.21 20.58
N TYR A 397 17.93 30.90 19.79
CA TYR A 397 16.67 31.46 20.26
C TYR A 397 15.55 31.31 19.26
N LEU A 398 14.33 31.30 19.77
CA LEU A 398 13.08 31.21 19.02
C LEU A 398 12.41 32.58 19.03
N GLU A 399 12.08 33.08 17.85
CA GLU A 399 11.36 34.33 17.62
C GLU A 399 9.97 34.00 17.07
N ASP A 400 8.93 34.68 17.60
CA ASP A 400 7.58 34.49 17.08
C ASP A 400 7.44 35.19 15.73
N LEU A 401 7.01 34.43 14.71
CA LEU A 401 6.65 35.00 13.42
C LEU A 401 5.15 35.30 13.39
N PRO A 402 4.76 36.48 12.88
CA PRO A 402 3.35 36.75 12.60
C PRO A 402 2.83 35.70 11.59
N LEU A 403 1.65 35.17 11.86
CA LEU A 403 1.00 34.25 10.93
C LEU A 403 0.45 35.10 9.79
N ASP A 404 1.02 35.01 8.62
CA ASP A 404 0.46 35.57 7.41
C ASP A 404 -0.77 34.77 6.98
N ASP A 405 -1.82 35.47 6.53
CA ASP A 405 -3.09 34.85 6.12
C ASP A 405 -2.92 33.83 4.97
N ASP A 406 -1.82 33.93 4.22
CA ASP A 406 -1.57 33.06 3.06
C ASP A 406 -0.81 31.77 3.44
N ILE A 407 -0.20 31.68 4.65
CA ILE A 407 0.54 30.51 5.11
C ILE A 407 -0.36 29.57 5.89
N ARG A 408 -0.53 28.36 5.39
CA ARG A 408 -1.36 27.34 6.04
C ARG A 408 -0.51 26.47 6.99
N PRO A 409 -0.90 26.34 8.26
CA PRO A 409 -0.21 25.49 9.22
C PRO A 409 -0.36 24.00 8.88
N PRO A 410 0.61 23.14 9.19
CA PRO A 410 0.48 21.68 9.07
C PRO A 410 -0.53 21.13 10.08
N THR A 411 -1.14 20.01 9.73
CA THR A 411 -2.13 19.33 10.56
C THR A 411 -1.49 18.15 11.29
N LEU A 412 -1.48 18.20 12.61
CA LEU A 412 -1.05 17.11 13.47
C LEU A 412 -2.26 16.27 13.86
N ILE A 413 -2.25 14.99 13.47
CA ILE A 413 -3.31 14.03 13.79
C ILE A 413 -2.71 12.95 14.67
N HIS A 414 -3.18 12.87 15.91
CA HIS A 414 -2.83 11.79 16.80
C HIS A 414 -3.73 10.58 16.51
N SER A 415 -3.15 9.48 16.07
CA SER A 415 -3.86 8.22 15.83
C SER A 415 -3.34 7.13 16.75
N ASN A 416 -4.25 6.33 17.30
CA ASN A 416 -3.93 5.12 18.06
C ASN A 416 -4.00 3.90 17.12
N GLU A 417 -3.54 2.73 17.56
CA GLU A 417 -3.66 1.49 16.79
C GLU A 417 -5.10 1.19 16.32
N PHE A 418 -6.10 1.60 17.09
CA PHE A 418 -7.51 1.42 16.75
C PHE A 418 -7.96 2.40 15.67
N THR A 419 -7.60 3.67 15.78
CA THR A 419 -8.06 4.74 14.86
C THR A 419 -7.22 4.85 13.61
N SER A 420 -6.00 4.31 13.61
CA SER A 420 -5.04 4.44 12.50
C SER A 420 -5.56 3.92 11.17
N ALA A 421 -6.29 2.78 11.19
CA ALA A 421 -6.87 2.22 9.97
C ALA A 421 -7.97 3.10 9.37
N PHE A 422 -8.83 3.69 10.21
CA PHE A 422 -9.87 4.62 9.76
C PHE A 422 -9.27 5.94 9.27
N GLN A 423 -8.24 6.41 9.95
CA GLN A 423 -7.53 7.62 9.55
C GLN A 423 -6.83 7.42 8.20
N LEU A 424 -6.23 6.26 7.94
CA LEU A 424 -5.62 5.95 6.64
C LEU A 424 -6.65 6.00 5.51
N VAL A 425 -7.86 5.48 5.72
CA VAL A 425 -8.95 5.56 4.74
C VAL A 425 -9.32 7.00 4.42
N VAL A 426 -9.34 7.88 5.42
CA VAL A 426 -9.59 9.31 5.22
C VAL A 426 -8.41 10.00 4.54
N ASP A 427 -7.18 9.71 4.96
CA ASP A 427 -5.95 10.29 4.41
C ASP A 427 -5.74 9.92 2.94
N THR A 428 -6.28 8.76 2.50
CA THR A 428 -6.28 8.36 1.08
C THR A 428 -7.12 9.32 0.22
N TYR A 429 -8.18 9.90 0.77
CA TYR A 429 -8.96 10.97 0.09
C TYR A 429 -8.20 12.31 0.12
N GLY A 430 -7.61 12.65 1.26
CA GLY A 430 -6.81 13.84 1.47
C GLY A 430 -6.62 14.16 2.95
N ILE A 431 -5.67 15.04 3.23
CA ILE A 431 -5.35 15.43 4.61
C ILE A 431 -6.21 16.65 4.99
N PRO A 432 -6.80 16.68 6.20
CA PRO A 432 -7.63 17.79 6.63
C PRO A 432 -6.82 19.09 6.73
N ARG A 433 -7.45 20.19 6.40
CA ARG A 433 -6.88 21.52 6.64
C ARG A 433 -6.72 21.77 8.14
N TYR A 434 -5.80 22.62 8.52
CA TYR A 434 -5.65 23.02 9.93
C TYR A 434 -6.94 23.60 10.49
N ARG A 435 -7.40 23.09 11.65
CA ARG A 435 -8.69 23.39 12.31
C ARG A 435 -9.96 22.90 11.60
N GLU A 436 -9.84 22.15 10.52
CA GLU A 436 -10.96 21.46 9.91
C GLU A 436 -11.34 20.23 10.73
N ILE A 437 -12.63 19.92 10.80
CA ILE A 437 -13.09 18.72 11.52
C ILE A 437 -12.62 17.49 10.77
N ASN A 438 -11.94 16.59 11.48
CA ASN A 438 -11.46 15.33 10.90
C ASN A 438 -12.63 14.34 10.75
N PRO A 439 -12.97 13.92 9.52
CA PRO A 439 -14.04 12.94 9.29
C PRO A 439 -13.71 11.54 9.82
N GLY A 440 -12.46 11.26 10.16
CA GLY A 440 -12.02 9.96 10.66
C GLY A 440 -12.78 9.49 11.90
N TYR A 441 -13.07 10.39 12.83
CA TYR A 441 -13.84 10.05 14.05
C TYR A 441 -15.28 9.62 13.75
N PHE A 442 -15.92 10.23 12.77
CA PHE A 442 -17.27 9.84 12.36
C PHE A 442 -17.25 8.53 11.56
N SER A 443 -16.21 8.32 10.75
CA SER A 443 -16.05 7.12 9.95
C SER A 443 -15.91 5.85 10.77
N ILE A 444 -15.46 5.93 12.03
CA ILE A 444 -15.36 4.77 12.95
C ILE A 444 -16.71 4.06 13.10
N ILE A 445 -17.80 4.83 13.18
CA ILE A 445 -19.16 4.28 13.36
C ILE A 445 -19.88 4.17 12.03
N THR A 446 -19.87 5.25 11.24
CA THR A 446 -20.69 5.33 10.03
C THR A 446 -20.22 4.36 8.94
N PHE A 447 -18.92 4.16 8.78
CA PHE A 447 -18.39 3.28 7.74
C PHE A 447 -18.75 1.80 7.99
N PRO A 448 -18.45 1.20 9.18
CA PRO A 448 -18.84 -0.17 9.46
C PRO A 448 -20.35 -0.37 9.49
N PHE A 449 -21.10 0.64 9.91
CA PHE A 449 -22.57 0.57 9.93
C PHE A 449 -23.16 0.51 8.51
N LEU A 450 -22.78 1.41 7.62
CA LEU A 450 -23.25 1.39 6.23
C LEU A 450 -22.80 0.12 5.50
N PHE A 451 -21.58 -0.35 5.77
CA PHE A 451 -21.13 -1.64 5.26
C PHE A 451 -22.06 -2.76 5.76
N GLY A 452 -22.40 -2.78 7.05
CA GLY A 452 -23.31 -3.76 7.62
C GLY A 452 -24.70 -3.70 7.02
N VAL A 453 -25.22 -2.52 6.68
CA VAL A 453 -26.52 -2.37 6.00
C VAL A 453 -26.51 -3.00 4.62
N MET A 454 -25.39 -2.91 3.88
CA MET A 454 -25.24 -3.55 2.57
C MET A 454 -25.03 -5.06 2.69
N PHE A 455 -24.13 -5.48 3.60
CA PHE A 455 -23.70 -6.87 3.78
C PHE A 455 -24.47 -7.61 4.88
N GLY A 456 -25.70 -7.19 5.19
CA GLY A 456 -26.48 -7.67 6.33
C GLY A 456 -26.91 -9.12 6.25
N ASP A 457 -26.03 -10.04 6.66
CA ASP A 457 -26.28 -11.48 6.81
C ASP A 457 -25.60 -11.96 8.10
N ILE A 458 -26.29 -12.71 8.94
CA ILE A 458 -25.74 -13.23 10.20
C ILE A 458 -24.61 -14.22 9.93
N GLY A 459 -24.77 -15.13 8.95
CA GLY A 459 -23.80 -16.20 8.67
C GLY A 459 -22.48 -15.65 8.13
N HIS A 460 -22.54 -14.86 7.08
CA HIS A 460 -21.36 -14.26 6.45
C HIS A 460 -20.72 -13.19 7.35
N GLY A 461 -21.53 -12.38 8.05
CA GLY A 461 -21.06 -11.42 9.03
C GLY A 461 -20.35 -12.07 10.21
N MET A 462 -20.87 -13.21 10.71
CA MET A 462 -20.22 -13.98 11.78
C MET A 462 -18.87 -14.55 11.33
N ALA A 463 -18.76 -15.03 10.09
CA ALA A 463 -17.50 -15.52 9.53
C ALA A 463 -16.45 -14.40 9.50
N LEU A 464 -16.82 -13.21 9.03
CA LEU A 464 -15.94 -12.03 9.03
C LEU A 464 -15.54 -11.61 10.45
N PHE A 465 -16.50 -11.61 11.39
CA PHE A 465 -16.27 -11.26 12.78
C PHE A 465 -15.30 -12.23 13.47
N LEU A 466 -15.49 -13.54 13.31
CA LEU A 466 -14.59 -14.56 13.85
C LEU A 466 -13.18 -14.47 13.23
N PHE A 467 -13.08 -14.19 11.94
CA PHE A 467 -11.80 -13.95 11.29
C PHE A 467 -11.08 -12.75 11.91
N ALA A 468 -11.79 -11.65 12.15
CA ALA A 468 -11.22 -10.47 12.80
C ALA A 468 -10.80 -10.75 14.25
N ILE A 469 -11.58 -11.51 15.01
CA ILE A 469 -11.20 -11.97 16.37
C ILE A 469 -9.91 -12.82 16.29
N TYR A 470 -9.81 -13.71 15.34
CA TYR A 470 -8.60 -14.51 15.12
C TYR A 470 -7.37 -13.62 14.90
N LEU A 471 -7.48 -12.60 14.05
CA LEU A 471 -6.39 -11.63 13.83
C LEU A 471 -6.00 -10.87 15.10
N CYS A 472 -6.98 -10.50 15.93
CA CYS A 472 -6.74 -9.78 17.18
C CYS A 472 -6.05 -10.67 18.23
N LEU A 473 -6.49 -11.92 18.40
CA LEU A 473 -5.95 -12.83 19.42
C LEU A 473 -4.55 -13.34 19.08
N PHE A 474 -4.30 -13.66 17.79
CA PHE A 474 -3.03 -14.21 17.33
C PHE A 474 -2.06 -13.16 16.78
N ASN A 475 -2.24 -11.89 17.08
CA ASN A 475 -1.41 -10.78 16.62
C ASN A 475 0.10 -11.07 16.75
N ASN A 476 0.56 -11.50 17.91
CA ASN A 476 1.99 -11.75 18.18
C ASN A 476 2.59 -12.91 17.35
N ARG A 477 1.78 -13.89 16.94
CA ARG A 477 2.22 -15.00 16.09
C ARG A 477 2.25 -14.58 14.62
N ILE A 478 1.20 -13.89 14.18
CA ILE A 478 1.05 -13.46 12.78
C ILE A 478 2.07 -12.38 12.43
N SER A 479 2.38 -11.46 13.34
CA SER A 479 3.39 -10.41 13.17
C SER A 479 4.78 -10.97 12.86
N LYS A 480 5.11 -12.14 13.42
CA LYS A 480 6.40 -12.85 13.17
C LYS A 480 6.38 -13.71 11.90
N SER A 481 5.25 -13.89 11.26
CA SER A 481 5.08 -14.70 10.05
C SER A 481 5.31 -13.86 8.79
N LYS A 482 5.87 -14.46 7.73
CA LYS A 482 6.00 -13.85 6.39
C LYS A 482 4.74 -13.99 5.53
N SER A 483 3.58 -14.28 6.12
CA SER A 483 2.33 -14.46 5.38
C SER A 483 1.68 -13.12 5.03
N ILE A 484 0.83 -13.12 4.00
CA ILE A 484 -0.01 -11.98 3.59
C ILE A 484 -0.87 -11.46 4.76
N LEU A 485 -1.19 -12.33 5.73
CA LEU A 485 -1.94 -11.95 6.94
C LEU A 485 -1.23 -10.88 7.78
N LYS A 486 0.11 -10.73 7.67
CA LYS A 486 0.84 -9.66 8.35
C LYS A 486 0.36 -8.26 7.88
N GLN A 487 0.09 -8.11 6.60
CA GLN A 487 -0.40 -6.84 6.05
C GLN A 487 -1.82 -6.51 6.54
N LEU A 488 -2.66 -7.54 6.79
CA LEU A 488 -4.02 -7.36 7.29
C LEU A 488 -4.09 -7.02 8.78
N LEU A 489 -3.01 -7.25 9.56
CA LEU A 489 -2.98 -6.90 10.98
C LEU A 489 -3.22 -5.43 11.26
N PHE A 490 -2.80 -4.54 10.36
CA PHE A 490 -3.04 -3.12 10.48
C PHE A 490 -4.55 -2.79 10.55
N ALA A 491 -5.37 -3.50 9.77
CA ALA A 491 -6.81 -3.27 9.66
C ALA A 491 -7.66 -4.18 10.58
N ARG A 492 -7.06 -4.88 11.56
CA ARG A 492 -7.76 -5.87 12.41
C ARG A 492 -9.00 -5.34 13.12
N TYR A 493 -8.91 -4.14 13.69
CA TYR A 493 -10.05 -3.50 14.40
C TYR A 493 -11.11 -3.00 13.42
N PHE A 494 -10.69 -2.62 12.23
CA PHE A 494 -11.59 -2.22 11.16
C PHE A 494 -12.49 -3.39 10.74
N PHE A 495 -11.90 -4.56 10.46
CA PHE A 495 -12.65 -5.78 10.15
C PHE A 495 -13.53 -6.25 11.31
N LEU A 496 -13.08 -6.05 12.56
CA LEU A 496 -13.88 -6.41 13.74
C LEU A 496 -15.19 -5.64 13.80
N LEU A 497 -15.14 -4.32 13.60
CA LEU A 497 -16.35 -3.48 13.59
C LEU A 497 -17.23 -3.76 12.39
N MET A 498 -16.65 -3.98 11.19
CA MET A 498 -17.41 -4.36 10.00
C MET A 498 -18.18 -5.66 10.23
N GLY A 499 -17.53 -6.70 10.76
CA GLY A 499 -18.17 -7.97 11.10
C GLY A 499 -19.26 -7.82 12.16
N PHE A 500 -19.02 -7.02 13.20
CA PHE A 500 -20.02 -6.76 14.23
C PHE A 500 -21.29 -6.10 13.67
N PHE A 501 -21.15 -5.04 12.87
CA PHE A 501 -22.31 -4.38 12.28
C PHE A 501 -22.99 -5.22 11.21
N ALA A 502 -22.25 -6.05 10.47
CA ALA A 502 -22.84 -7.00 9.53
C ALA A 502 -23.75 -8.01 10.23
N VAL A 503 -23.32 -8.55 11.37
CA VAL A 503 -24.14 -9.44 12.20
C VAL A 503 -25.35 -8.67 12.75
N TYR A 504 -25.18 -7.46 13.25
CA TYR A 504 -26.26 -6.62 13.79
C TYR A 504 -27.33 -6.36 12.72
N CYS A 505 -26.93 -5.93 11.52
CA CYS A 505 -27.88 -5.70 10.42
C CYS A 505 -28.51 -7.00 9.91
N GLY A 506 -27.76 -8.10 9.90
CA GLY A 506 -28.27 -9.44 9.60
C GLY A 506 -29.37 -9.88 10.57
N LEU A 507 -29.22 -9.59 11.86
CA LEU A 507 -30.27 -9.83 12.85
C LEU A 507 -31.52 -8.97 12.61
N LEU A 508 -31.34 -7.70 12.18
CA LEU A 508 -32.47 -6.83 11.81
C LEU A 508 -33.22 -7.35 10.59
N TYR A 509 -32.50 -7.82 9.58
CA TYR A 509 -33.08 -8.41 8.37
C TYR A 509 -33.57 -9.83 8.59
N ASN A 510 -33.19 -10.45 9.71
CA ASN A 510 -33.49 -11.86 10.01
C ASN A 510 -33.04 -12.81 8.91
N ASP A 511 -31.84 -12.64 8.43
CA ASP A 511 -31.21 -13.44 7.36
C ASP A 511 -30.01 -14.21 7.92
N PHE A 512 -30.13 -15.54 7.94
CA PHE A 512 -29.03 -16.44 8.30
C PHE A 512 -28.76 -17.38 7.14
N LEU A 513 -27.77 -17.05 6.29
CA LEU A 513 -27.44 -17.79 5.09
C LEU A 513 -28.68 -18.08 4.21
N SER A 514 -29.54 -17.07 4.02
CA SER A 514 -30.81 -17.12 3.32
C SER A 514 -31.92 -17.91 4.01
N ILE A 515 -31.77 -18.31 5.25
CA ILE A 515 -32.82 -18.97 6.04
C ILE A 515 -33.20 -18.04 7.18
N PRO A 516 -34.49 -17.67 7.36
CA PRO A 516 -34.89 -16.86 8.50
C PRO A 516 -34.88 -17.70 9.78
N ILE A 517 -34.45 -17.07 10.89
CA ILE A 517 -34.53 -17.67 12.23
C ILE A 517 -35.93 -17.36 12.77
N ASP A 518 -36.65 -18.37 13.22
CA ASP A 518 -37.98 -18.21 13.84
C ASP A 518 -37.93 -18.39 15.36
N PRO A 519 -37.72 -17.31 16.13
CA PRO A 519 -37.80 -17.36 17.58
C PRO A 519 -39.23 -17.25 18.14
N GLY A 520 -40.24 -17.25 17.29
CA GLY A 520 -41.67 -17.16 17.67
C GLY A 520 -42.40 -16.10 16.87
N SER A 521 -42.85 -16.47 15.64
CA SER A 521 -43.67 -15.60 14.82
C SER A 521 -45.03 -15.35 15.43
N CYS A 522 -45.57 -14.12 15.26
CA CYS A 522 -46.92 -13.75 15.68
C CYS A 522 -48.02 -14.34 14.79
N TYR A 523 -47.65 -14.99 13.67
CA TYR A 523 -48.57 -15.52 12.66
C TYR A 523 -48.48 -17.04 12.54
N LYS A 524 -49.56 -17.71 12.17
CA LYS A 524 -49.59 -19.14 11.87
C LYS A 524 -50.22 -19.37 10.51
N TYR A 525 -49.70 -20.38 9.82
CA TYR A 525 -50.31 -20.85 8.58
C TYR A 525 -51.43 -21.81 8.89
N GLU A 526 -52.64 -21.51 8.44
CA GLU A 526 -53.77 -22.45 8.41
C GLU A 526 -54.04 -22.91 6.98
N LYS A 527 -54.15 -24.21 6.79
CA LYS A 527 -54.59 -24.79 5.50
C LYS A 527 -56.03 -24.42 5.26
N GLY A 528 -56.30 -23.56 4.29
CA GLY A 528 -57.64 -23.28 3.84
C GLY A 528 -58.26 -24.44 3.07
N THR A 529 -59.60 -24.49 2.94
CA THR A 529 -60.42 -25.55 2.32
C THR A 529 -60.20 -25.73 0.81
N LYS A 530 -59.42 -24.87 0.14
CA LYS A 530 -59.10 -24.96 -1.30
C LYS A 530 -57.62 -24.63 -1.54
N LYS A 531 -56.71 -25.52 -1.27
CA LYS A 531 -55.26 -25.42 -1.61
C LYS A 531 -54.56 -24.07 -1.29
N SER A 532 -55.22 -23.14 -0.63
CA SER A 532 -54.69 -21.86 -0.21
C SER A 532 -54.27 -21.88 1.27
N THR A 533 -53.08 -21.45 1.55
CA THR A 533 -52.58 -21.21 2.91
C THR A 533 -53.04 -19.83 3.34
N VAL A 534 -53.82 -19.74 4.42
CA VAL A 534 -54.23 -18.46 5.01
C VAL A 534 -53.39 -18.18 6.23
N ILE A 535 -52.90 -16.96 6.35
CA ILE A 535 -52.09 -16.50 7.47
C ILE A 535 -53.04 -15.88 8.50
N LYS A 536 -53.06 -16.44 9.71
CA LYS A 536 -53.79 -15.86 10.84
C LYS A 536 -52.85 -15.39 11.92
N GLN A 537 -53.11 -14.19 12.44
CA GLN A 537 -52.44 -13.64 13.60
C GLN A 537 -52.86 -14.45 14.84
N LYS A 538 -51.92 -14.79 15.73
CA LYS A 538 -52.17 -15.57 16.93
C LYS A 538 -53.02 -14.79 17.93
N ASP A 539 -52.70 -13.52 18.16
CA ASP A 539 -53.36 -12.59 19.03
C ASP A 539 -53.42 -11.20 18.40
N SER A 540 -54.49 -10.45 18.57
CA SER A 540 -54.67 -9.10 18.00
C SER A 540 -53.57 -8.09 18.41
N ASN A 541 -52.89 -8.31 19.54
CA ASN A 541 -51.85 -7.43 20.08
C ASN A 541 -50.42 -8.01 19.97
N CYS A 542 -50.23 -9.10 19.21
CA CYS A 542 -48.91 -9.69 19.05
C CYS A 542 -48.07 -8.88 18.04
N ASN A 543 -46.98 -8.32 18.50
CA ASN A 543 -45.98 -7.68 17.65
C ASN A 543 -44.68 -8.49 17.68
N TYR A 544 -44.03 -8.65 16.52
CA TYR A 544 -42.72 -9.29 16.46
C TYR A 544 -41.69 -8.42 17.17
N LYS A 545 -40.89 -9.01 18.06
CA LYS A 545 -40.06 -8.26 19.00
C LYS A 545 -38.87 -7.55 18.37
N PHE A 546 -38.27 -8.12 17.35
CA PHE A 546 -37.03 -7.61 16.78
C PHE A 546 -36.84 -8.04 15.33
N GLY A 547 -36.65 -7.07 14.42
CA GLY A 547 -36.36 -7.34 13.02
C GLY A 547 -37.59 -7.69 12.18
N ILE A 548 -37.35 -8.31 11.02
CA ILE A 548 -38.39 -8.72 10.07
C ILE A 548 -38.99 -10.04 10.50
N ASP A 549 -40.33 -10.16 10.50
CA ASP A 549 -40.99 -11.41 10.84
C ASP A 549 -40.67 -12.51 9.81
N PRO A 550 -40.27 -13.71 10.23
CA PRO A 550 -39.92 -14.82 9.35
C PRO A 550 -41.06 -15.30 8.46
N ILE A 551 -42.30 -14.93 8.75
CA ILE A 551 -43.46 -15.30 7.95
C ILE A 551 -43.39 -14.74 6.52
N TRP A 552 -42.70 -13.62 6.33
CA TRP A 552 -42.53 -13.04 5.01
C TRP A 552 -41.76 -13.94 4.03
N TYR A 553 -40.85 -14.78 4.52
CA TYR A 553 -40.00 -15.67 3.73
C TYR A 553 -40.80 -16.65 2.83
N LEU A 554 -41.98 -17.06 3.25
CA LEU A 554 -42.83 -17.97 2.52
C LEU A 554 -43.96 -17.28 1.75
N SER A 555 -44.01 -15.94 1.79
CA SER A 555 -45.06 -15.19 1.13
C SER A 555 -44.71 -14.93 -0.36
N THR A 556 -45.71 -14.84 -1.21
CA THR A 556 -45.56 -14.48 -2.65
C THR A 556 -45.10 -13.01 -2.81
N ASN A 557 -45.32 -12.18 -1.80
CA ASN A 557 -44.99 -10.74 -1.79
C ASN A 557 -43.71 -10.43 -1.06
N GLU A 558 -42.93 -11.43 -0.65
CA GLU A 558 -41.69 -11.25 0.10
C GLU A 558 -40.76 -10.23 -0.53
N LEU A 559 -40.45 -10.43 -1.81
CA LEU A 559 -39.54 -9.59 -2.57
C LEU A 559 -40.01 -8.13 -2.66
N ALA A 560 -41.31 -7.93 -2.90
CA ALA A 560 -41.89 -6.60 -2.98
C ALA A 560 -41.86 -5.86 -1.65
N PHE A 561 -42.10 -6.56 -0.54
CA PHE A 561 -42.04 -6.01 0.80
C PHE A 561 -40.63 -5.62 1.21
N ILE A 562 -39.65 -6.55 1.10
CA ILE A 562 -38.26 -6.35 1.47
C ILE A 562 -37.65 -5.23 0.63
N ASN A 563 -37.93 -5.22 -0.67
CA ASN A 563 -37.48 -4.19 -1.60
C ASN A 563 -37.97 -2.80 -1.19
N SER A 564 -39.27 -2.66 -0.92
CA SER A 564 -39.85 -1.38 -0.45
C SER A 564 -39.28 -0.92 0.89
N LEU A 565 -39.08 -1.83 1.83
CA LEU A 565 -38.53 -1.52 3.15
C LEU A 565 -37.07 -1.07 3.07
N LYS A 566 -36.22 -1.87 2.40
CA LYS A 566 -34.79 -1.55 2.26
C LYS A 566 -34.57 -0.26 1.48
N MET A 567 -35.37 0.00 0.43
CA MET A 567 -35.31 1.24 -0.34
C MET A 567 -35.62 2.47 0.51
N LYS A 568 -36.69 2.44 1.31
CA LYS A 568 -37.07 3.54 2.19
C LYS A 568 -36.02 3.75 3.29
N LEU A 569 -35.51 2.67 3.87
CA LEU A 569 -34.48 2.73 4.89
C LEU A 569 -33.19 3.36 4.34
N SER A 570 -32.80 3.01 3.13
CA SER A 570 -31.60 3.57 2.47
C SER A 570 -31.70 5.08 2.26
N VAL A 571 -32.88 5.58 1.89
CA VAL A 571 -33.14 7.01 1.72
C VAL A 571 -33.04 7.73 3.06
N ILE A 572 -33.69 7.23 4.10
CA ILE A 572 -33.67 7.81 5.45
C ILE A 572 -32.24 7.91 5.97
N LEU A 573 -31.46 6.83 5.86
CA LEU A 573 -30.06 6.82 6.27
C LEU A 573 -29.21 7.81 5.46
N GLY A 574 -29.47 7.91 4.15
CA GLY A 574 -28.76 8.84 3.27
C GLY A 574 -29.02 10.29 3.63
N VAL A 575 -30.30 10.66 3.81
CA VAL A 575 -30.68 12.03 4.22
C VAL A 575 -30.08 12.37 5.57
N PHE A 576 -30.15 11.45 6.54
CA PHE A 576 -29.57 11.65 7.87
C PHE A 576 -28.06 11.90 7.81
N GLN A 577 -27.33 11.11 7.04
CA GLN A 577 -25.88 11.29 6.89
C GLN A 577 -25.52 12.60 6.16
N MET A 578 -26.28 12.97 5.14
CA MET A 578 -26.06 14.24 4.45
C MET A 578 -26.36 15.45 5.32
N VAL A 579 -27.39 15.38 6.16
CA VAL A 579 -27.71 16.45 7.15
C VAL A 579 -26.56 16.61 8.14
N ILE A 580 -25.98 15.49 8.64
CA ILE A 580 -24.79 15.54 9.50
C ILE A 580 -23.63 16.20 8.74
N GLY A 581 -23.41 15.85 7.49
CA GLY A 581 -22.35 16.46 6.67
C GLY A 581 -22.52 17.99 6.54
N ILE A 582 -23.74 18.47 6.31
CA ILE A 582 -24.02 19.90 6.26
C ILE A 582 -23.81 20.57 7.63
N ILE A 583 -24.22 19.93 8.73
CA ILE A 583 -23.98 20.43 10.09
C ILE A 583 -22.46 20.56 10.35
N LEU A 584 -21.67 19.59 9.95
CA LEU A 584 -20.21 19.64 10.07
C LEU A 584 -19.61 20.80 9.24
N LYS A 585 -20.17 21.09 8.08
CA LYS A 585 -19.79 22.28 7.28
C LYS A 585 -20.05 23.56 8.08
N GLY A 586 -21.20 23.65 8.71
CA GLY A 586 -21.54 24.79 9.56
C GLY A 586 -20.61 24.96 10.76
N LEU A 587 -20.23 23.84 11.40
CA LEU A 587 -19.26 23.86 12.49
C LEU A 587 -17.88 24.30 12.02
N ASN A 588 -17.42 23.86 10.85
CA ASN A 588 -16.17 24.33 10.26
C ASN A 588 -16.18 25.83 10.03
N ALA A 589 -17.26 26.37 9.43
CA ALA A 589 -17.44 27.80 9.22
C ALA A 589 -17.46 28.59 10.56
N PHE A 590 -18.04 28.03 11.59
CA PHE A 590 -18.03 28.61 12.93
C PHE A 590 -16.63 28.68 13.54
N PHE A 591 -15.82 27.59 13.40
CA PHE A 591 -14.44 27.55 13.87
C PHE A 591 -13.50 28.47 13.07
N GLU A 592 -13.72 28.59 11.76
CA GLU A 592 -12.99 29.54 10.89
C GLU A 592 -13.43 31.00 11.12
N LYS A 593 -14.51 31.23 11.90
CA LYS A 593 -15.12 32.55 12.14
C LYS A 593 -15.62 33.25 10.87
N ASP A 594 -15.95 32.50 9.85
CA ASP A 594 -16.53 33.05 8.64
C ASP A 594 -18.07 33.10 8.74
N PHE A 595 -18.58 34.22 9.28
CA PHE A 595 -20.02 34.44 9.44
C PHE A 595 -20.78 34.48 8.13
N VAL A 596 -20.10 34.82 7.02
CA VAL A 596 -20.73 34.86 5.72
C VAL A 596 -21.07 33.45 5.24
N GLU A 597 -20.14 32.54 5.37
CA GLU A 597 -20.36 31.15 5.04
C GLU A 597 -21.39 30.49 5.97
N LEU A 598 -21.35 30.83 7.26
CA LEU A 598 -22.31 30.32 8.23
C LEU A 598 -23.76 30.77 7.93
N VAL A 599 -24.01 32.06 7.69
CA VAL A 599 -25.38 32.60 7.57
C VAL A 599 -25.95 32.42 6.15
N PHE A 600 -25.16 32.68 5.12
CA PHE A 600 -25.64 32.72 3.73
C PHE A 600 -25.44 31.43 2.95
N ILE A 601 -24.68 30.49 3.46
CA ILE A 601 -24.48 29.17 2.81
C ILE A 601 -25.04 28.06 3.67
N PHE A 602 -24.54 27.89 4.90
CA PHE A 602 -24.92 26.76 5.74
C PHE A 602 -26.41 26.73 6.06
N ILE A 603 -26.98 27.85 6.56
CA ILE A 603 -28.39 27.90 6.95
C ILE A 603 -29.32 27.60 5.76
N PRO A 604 -29.19 28.24 4.60
CA PRO A 604 -30.04 27.94 3.44
C PRO A 604 -29.86 26.51 2.92
N GLN A 605 -28.63 25.97 2.94
CA GLN A 605 -28.35 24.59 2.53
C GLN A 605 -29.06 23.58 3.46
N LEU A 606 -29.00 23.82 4.77
CA LEU A 606 -29.67 22.96 5.75
C LEU A 606 -31.18 23.00 5.59
N ILE A 607 -31.75 24.21 5.43
CA ILE A 607 -33.20 24.39 5.24
C ILE A 607 -33.65 23.70 3.93
N LEU A 608 -32.91 23.89 2.84
CA LEU A 608 -33.25 23.28 1.56
C LEU A 608 -33.28 21.75 1.65
N MET A 609 -32.28 21.18 2.30
CA MET A 609 -32.19 19.73 2.51
C MET A 609 -33.33 19.20 3.35
N LEU A 610 -33.65 19.86 4.47
CA LEU A 610 -34.72 19.45 5.36
C LEU A 610 -36.11 19.64 4.76
N VAL A 611 -36.33 20.73 4.02
CA VAL A 611 -37.65 21.03 3.44
C VAL A 611 -37.97 20.10 2.28
N LEU A 612 -36.99 19.66 1.48
CA LEU A 612 -37.25 18.74 0.37
C LEU A 612 -37.19 17.28 0.82
N PHE A 613 -36.03 16.84 1.29
CA PHE A 613 -35.80 15.42 1.55
C PHE A 613 -36.18 15.02 2.98
N GLY A 614 -36.02 15.93 3.97
CA GLY A 614 -36.52 15.69 5.30
C GLY A 614 -38.05 15.61 5.35
N TYR A 615 -38.74 16.41 4.52
CA TYR A 615 -40.20 16.29 4.35
C TYR A 615 -40.59 14.95 3.73
N MET A 616 -39.84 14.45 2.75
CA MET A 616 -40.05 13.13 2.17
C MET A 616 -39.91 12.02 3.22
N ASP A 617 -38.86 12.08 4.04
CA ASP A 617 -38.64 11.12 5.13
C ASP A 617 -39.76 11.20 6.16
N PHE A 618 -40.19 12.40 6.51
CA PHE A 618 -41.34 12.62 7.39
C PHE A 618 -42.60 11.94 6.83
N LEU A 619 -42.87 12.09 5.54
CA LEU A 619 -44.01 11.42 4.89
C LEU A 619 -43.86 9.87 4.92
N ILE A 620 -42.65 9.32 4.84
CA ILE A 620 -42.40 7.88 4.99
C ILE A 620 -42.80 7.41 6.39
N PHE A 621 -42.38 8.15 7.44
CA PHE A 621 -42.74 7.80 8.82
C PHE A 621 -44.25 7.93 9.08
N VAL A 622 -44.88 9.00 8.58
CA VAL A 622 -46.34 9.17 8.68
C VAL A 622 -47.05 8.02 7.98
N LYS A 623 -46.61 7.63 6.79
CA LYS A 623 -47.19 6.48 6.07
C LYS A 623 -47.06 5.18 6.83
N TRP A 624 -45.94 4.95 7.52
CA TRP A 624 -45.73 3.77 8.37
C TRP A 624 -46.63 3.78 9.61
N ALA A 625 -46.93 4.97 10.15
CA ALA A 625 -47.80 5.13 11.34
C ALA A 625 -49.30 5.11 11.01
N THR A 626 -49.69 5.30 9.73
CA THR A 626 -51.10 5.37 9.33
C THR A 626 -51.65 3.97 9.10
N HIS A 627 -52.78 3.64 9.77
CA HIS A 627 -53.55 2.42 9.55
C HIS A 627 -54.49 2.61 8.38
N TYR A 628 -54.37 1.78 7.36
CA TYR A 628 -55.32 1.67 6.27
C TYR A 628 -56.29 0.52 6.58
N GLU A 629 -57.54 0.82 6.96
CA GLU A 629 -58.55 -0.20 7.28
C GLU A 629 -59.03 -0.92 6.03
N ILE A 630 -59.32 -2.23 6.18
CA ILE A 630 -59.98 -3.05 5.16
C ILE A 630 -61.48 -2.83 5.35
N GLU A 631 -62.16 -2.18 4.38
CA GLU A 631 -63.62 -2.07 4.38
C GLU A 631 -64.23 -3.11 3.46
N ILE A 632 -65.32 -3.72 3.94
CA ILE A 632 -66.10 -4.65 3.12
C ILE A 632 -67.25 -3.81 2.52
N ILE A 633 -67.16 -3.55 1.21
CA ILE A 633 -68.16 -2.86 0.45
C ILE A 633 -68.77 -3.86 -0.55
N ASP A 634 -70.13 -4.03 -0.49
CA ASP A 634 -70.88 -4.94 -1.36
C ASP A 634 -70.35 -6.40 -1.39
N GLY A 635 -69.81 -6.89 -0.26
CA GLY A 635 -69.28 -8.25 -0.11
C GLY A 635 -67.83 -8.43 -0.64
N TYR A 636 -67.14 -7.38 -1.09
CA TYR A 636 -65.75 -7.43 -1.50
C TYR A 636 -64.87 -6.78 -0.44
N GLU A 637 -63.79 -7.47 -0.06
CA GLU A 637 -62.75 -6.89 0.80
C GLU A 637 -61.85 -5.94 -0.01
N ILE A 638 -61.99 -4.64 0.21
CA ILE A 638 -61.15 -3.66 -0.44
C ILE A 638 -59.95 -3.36 0.47
N ASN A 639 -58.79 -3.76 0.03
CA ASN A 639 -57.56 -3.43 0.73
C ASN A 639 -57.05 -2.07 0.25
N TYR A 640 -57.20 -1.05 1.06
CA TYR A 640 -56.80 0.34 0.73
C TYR A 640 -55.27 0.53 0.62
N ASN A 641 -54.47 -0.46 0.94
CA ASN A 641 -53.00 -0.37 0.71
C ASN A 641 -52.65 -0.18 -0.77
N TYR A 642 -53.52 -0.60 -1.71
CA TYR A 642 -53.36 -0.34 -3.15
C TYR A 642 -53.73 1.09 -3.54
N VAL A 643 -54.43 1.81 -2.69
CA VAL A 643 -54.90 3.17 -2.91
C VAL A 643 -54.03 4.19 -2.14
N ALA A 644 -53.09 3.69 -1.32
CA ALA A 644 -52.19 4.58 -0.55
C ALA A 644 -51.37 5.45 -1.47
N PRO A 645 -51.22 6.74 -1.17
CA PRO A 645 -50.51 7.67 -2.03
C PRO A 645 -49.01 7.32 -2.16
N ASP A 646 -48.49 7.46 -3.36
CA ASP A 646 -47.08 7.24 -3.65
C ASP A 646 -46.29 8.49 -3.29
N ILE A 647 -45.39 8.37 -2.30
CA ILE A 647 -44.56 9.48 -1.78
C ILE A 647 -43.63 10.03 -2.87
N LYS A 648 -43.14 9.16 -3.76
CA LYS A 648 -42.32 9.56 -4.88
C LYS A 648 -43.06 10.52 -5.81
N SER A 649 -44.32 10.24 -6.10
CA SER A 649 -45.18 11.09 -6.92
C SER A 649 -45.45 12.42 -6.24
N TYR A 650 -45.54 12.48 -4.91
CA TYR A 650 -45.65 13.76 -4.20
C TYR A 650 -44.42 14.63 -4.40
N LEU A 651 -43.20 14.07 -4.19
CA LEU A 651 -41.97 14.83 -4.37
C LEU A 651 -41.79 15.31 -5.83
N MET A 652 -42.08 14.45 -6.78
CA MET A 652 -42.01 14.80 -8.21
C MET A 652 -43.01 15.96 -8.57
N ASN A 653 -44.19 15.91 -8.02
CA ASN A 653 -45.20 16.93 -8.30
C ASN A 653 -44.93 18.28 -7.61
N ILE A 654 -44.21 18.30 -6.47
CA ILE A 654 -43.75 19.54 -5.86
C ILE A 654 -42.84 20.30 -6.83
N ILE A 655 -41.95 19.58 -7.50
CA ILE A 655 -40.95 20.18 -8.41
C ILE A 655 -41.56 20.48 -9.81
N LEU A 656 -42.24 19.47 -10.41
CA LEU A 656 -42.64 19.52 -11.81
C LEU A 656 -44.01 20.18 -12.03
N LYS A 657 -44.91 20.05 -11.10
CA LYS A 657 -46.32 20.52 -11.24
C LYS A 657 -46.72 21.59 -10.24
N THR A 658 -45.75 22.38 -9.76
CA THR A 658 -46.00 23.51 -8.82
C THR A 658 -46.83 23.14 -7.58
N GLY A 659 -46.62 21.92 -7.06
CA GLY A 659 -47.28 21.45 -5.84
C GLY A 659 -48.66 20.83 -6.02
N SER A 660 -49.14 20.64 -7.27
CA SER A 660 -50.43 19.97 -7.49
C SER A 660 -50.36 18.50 -7.14
N LEU A 661 -51.36 17.99 -6.44
CA LEU A 661 -51.45 16.59 -6.06
C LEU A 661 -51.81 15.70 -7.26
N PRO A 662 -51.35 14.45 -7.29
CA PRO A 662 -51.73 13.47 -8.30
C PRO A 662 -53.28 13.25 -8.24
N ASN A 663 -53.87 12.99 -9.40
CA ASN A 663 -55.30 12.72 -9.48
C ASN A 663 -55.62 11.48 -8.61
N LYS A 664 -56.90 11.40 -8.15
CA LYS A 664 -57.39 10.24 -7.41
C LYS A 664 -57.07 8.97 -8.22
N PRO A 665 -56.56 7.91 -7.58
CA PRO A 665 -56.42 6.63 -8.26
C PRO A 665 -57.81 6.17 -8.77
N ASN A 666 -57.84 5.54 -9.93
CA ASN A 666 -59.08 4.97 -10.45
C ASN A 666 -59.65 4.01 -9.43
N PRO A 667 -60.98 4.02 -9.23
CA PRO A 667 -61.62 3.09 -8.31
C PRO A 667 -61.29 1.65 -8.71
N PRO A 668 -61.07 0.76 -7.75
CA PRO A 668 -60.75 -0.62 -8.06
C PRO A 668 -61.84 -1.25 -8.90
N TYR A 669 -61.46 -1.94 -9.98
CA TYR A 669 -62.34 -2.60 -10.92
C TYR A 669 -62.40 -4.08 -10.57
N PHE A 670 -63.52 -4.55 -10.05
CA PHE A 670 -63.78 -5.93 -9.72
C PHE A 670 -65.03 -6.42 -10.48
N ASP A 671 -64.92 -7.57 -11.13
CA ASP A 671 -65.99 -8.26 -11.81
C ASP A 671 -66.92 -7.38 -12.73
N GLY A 672 -66.31 -6.47 -13.49
CA GLY A 672 -67.05 -5.64 -14.43
C GLY A 672 -67.81 -4.46 -13.81
N LYS A 673 -67.69 -4.22 -12.51
CA LYS A 673 -68.26 -3.06 -11.83
C LYS A 673 -67.19 -2.21 -11.18
N THR A 674 -67.30 -0.88 -11.35
CA THR A 674 -66.52 0.09 -10.59
C THR A 674 -67.20 0.28 -9.23
N ILE A 675 -66.50 -0.08 -8.14
CA ILE A 675 -66.99 0.15 -6.79
C ILE A 675 -66.69 1.59 -6.44
N GLU A 676 -67.73 2.44 -6.32
CA GLU A 676 -67.60 3.80 -5.84
C GLU A 676 -67.24 3.79 -4.36
N THR A 677 -65.97 3.98 -4.10
CA THR A 677 -65.46 4.21 -2.73
C THR A 677 -66.04 5.55 -2.27
N LYS A 678 -66.81 5.54 -1.19
CA LYS A 678 -67.30 6.79 -0.54
C LYS A 678 -66.11 7.71 -0.32
N ASP A 679 -66.29 9.01 -0.48
CA ASP A 679 -65.30 10.13 -0.47
C ASP A 679 -64.27 10.18 0.67
N LYS A 680 -63.69 9.10 1.06
CA LYS A 680 -62.48 9.08 1.91
C LYS A 680 -61.28 9.46 1.09
N ASP A 681 -60.88 10.70 1.20
CA ASP A 681 -59.57 11.18 0.69
C ASP A 681 -58.44 10.53 1.47
N TRP A 682 -57.94 9.42 0.92
CA TRP A 682 -56.83 8.68 1.51
C TRP A 682 -55.50 9.48 1.39
N ARG A 683 -55.33 10.50 2.25
CA ARG A 683 -54.19 11.37 2.19
C ARG A 683 -53.38 11.28 3.48
N LEU A 684 -52.07 11.46 3.34
CA LEU A 684 -51.15 11.17 4.43
C LEU A 684 -51.24 12.17 5.60
N LEU A 685 -51.60 13.43 5.42
CA LEU A 685 -51.46 14.43 6.48
C LEU A 685 -52.70 15.32 6.65
N ALA A 686 -53.27 15.75 5.55
CA ALA A 686 -54.31 16.78 5.60
C ALA A 686 -55.16 16.78 4.33
N ASP A 687 -56.21 17.59 4.32
CA ASP A 687 -57.09 17.82 3.16
C ASP A 687 -56.31 18.34 1.95
N ARG A 688 -56.85 18.09 0.76
CA ARG A 688 -56.18 18.41 -0.51
C ARG A 688 -55.74 19.87 -0.59
N SER A 689 -56.61 20.78 -0.21
CA SER A 689 -56.33 22.23 -0.26
C SER A 689 -55.18 22.63 0.68
N THR A 690 -55.11 22.00 1.85
CA THR A 690 -54.07 22.28 2.86
C THR A 690 -52.71 21.69 2.41
N LEU A 691 -52.72 20.48 1.85
CA LEU A 691 -51.52 19.83 1.38
C LEU A 691 -50.93 20.53 0.14
N GLU A 692 -51.78 21.00 -0.80
CA GLU A 692 -51.34 21.83 -1.93
C GLU A 692 -50.71 23.17 -1.50
N LYS A 693 -51.26 23.80 -0.45
CA LYS A 693 -50.66 25.01 0.14
C LYS A 693 -49.31 24.71 0.80
N ILE A 694 -49.17 23.56 1.48
CA ILE A 694 -47.88 23.12 2.09
C ILE A 694 -46.84 22.89 0.97
N HIS A 695 -47.21 22.21 -0.12
CA HIS A 695 -46.32 21.95 -1.24
C HIS A 695 -45.90 23.25 -1.94
N ALA A 696 -46.83 24.20 -2.13
CA ALA A 696 -46.50 25.52 -2.65
C ALA A 696 -45.58 26.30 -1.72
N GLY A 697 -45.81 26.23 -0.40
CA GLY A 697 -44.90 26.79 0.61
C GLY A 697 -43.48 26.19 0.55
N ILE A 698 -43.36 24.86 0.40
CA ILE A 698 -42.08 24.16 0.23
C ILE A 698 -41.34 24.68 -1.01
N LEU A 699 -42.06 24.82 -2.15
CA LEU A 699 -41.49 25.32 -3.38
C LEU A 699 -40.97 26.76 -3.25
N ILE A 700 -41.78 27.66 -2.66
CA ILE A 700 -41.40 29.06 -2.42
C ILE A 700 -40.20 29.14 -1.47
N CYS A 701 -40.18 28.35 -0.39
CA CYS A 701 -39.06 28.28 0.56
C CYS A 701 -37.77 27.79 -0.11
N SER A 702 -37.85 26.76 -0.94
CA SER A 702 -36.69 26.24 -1.67
C SER A 702 -36.11 27.25 -2.67
N ALA A 703 -36.97 27.94 -3.42
CA ALA A 703 -36.58 29.03 -4.33
C ALA A 703 -35.91 30.19 -3.58
N PHE A 704 -36.47 30.60 -2.43
CA PHE A 704 -35.91 31.64 -1.59
C PHE A 704 -34.51 31.26 -1.04
N CYS A 705 -34.33 30.02 -0.59
CA CYS A 705 -33.02 29.52 -0.15
C CYS A 705 -31.96 29.57 -1.27
N ILE A 706 -32.33 29.22 -2.50
CA ILE A 706 -31.41 29.29 -3.64
C ILE A 706 -30.99 30.75 -3.92
N ILE A 707 -31.94 31.70 -3.86
CA ILE A 707 -31.64 33.12 -4.06
C ILE A 707 -30.71 33.65 -2.96
N ILE A 708 -30.94 33.29 -1.69
CA ILE A 708 -30.07 33.67 -0.58
C ILE A 708 -28.65 33.11 -0.72
N MET A 709 -28.51 31.91 -1.22
CA MET A 709 -27.17 31.33 -1.47
C MET A 709 -26.39 32.06 -2.55
N LEU A 710 -27.13 32.58 -3.58
CA LEU A 710 -26.49 33.19 -4.73
C LEU A 710 -26.09 34.65 -4.47
N LEU A 711 -27.07 35.53 -4.13
CA LEU A 711 -26.89 36.98 -4.18
C LEU A 711 -25.99 37.55 -3.06
N PRO A 712 -26.21 37.31 -1.78
CA PRO A 712 -25.45 37.96 -0.72
C PRO A 712 -23.97 37.63 -0.73
N LYS A 713 -23.59 36.37 -1.08
CA LYS A 713 -22.22 35.93 -1.16
C LYS A 713 -21.42 36.70 -2.20
N ILE A 714 -22.02 36.95 -3.37
CA ILE A 714 -21.38 37.71 -4.45
C ILE A 714 -21.06 39.13 -3.97
N LEU A 715 -22.06 39.81 -3.38
CA LEU A 715 -21.92 41.21 -2.93
C LEU A 715 -20.86 41.35 -1.82
N ILE A 716 -20.87 40.45 -0.84
CA ILE A 716 -19.96 40.53 0.32
C ILE A 716 -18.52 40.17 -0.09
N ASN A 717 -18.33 39.11 -0.87
CA ASN A 717 -17.00 38.70 -1.32
C ASN A 717 -16.37 39.72 -2.27
N TYR A 718 -17.16 40.30 -3.19
CA TYR A 718 -16.68 41.38 -4.02
C TYR A 718 -16.30 42.63 -3.19
N GLY A 719 -17.11 42.97 -2.17
CA GLY A 719 -16.79 44.04 -1.22
C GLY A 719 -15.49 43.81 -0.45
N LYS A 720 -15.27 42.58 0.06
CA LYS A 720 -14.05 42.19 0.74
C LYS A 720 -12.83 42.24 -0.19
N ALA A 721 -12.95 41.68 -1.41
CA ALA A 721 -11.89 41.71 -2.42
C ALA A 721 -11.50 43.12 -2.85
N LYS A 722 -12.50 44.00 -3.11
CA LYS A 722 -12.26 45.40 -3.42
C LYS A 722 -11.59 46.16 -2.28
N LYS A 723 -11.97 45.89 -1.02
CA LYS A 723 -11.33 46.47 0.17
C LYS A 723 -9.89 46.03 0.31
N LYS A 724 -9.61 44.74 0.08
CA LYS A 724 -8.23 44.16 0.13
C LYS A 724 -7.36 44.77 -1.01
N ALA A 725 -7.89 44.88 -2.21
CA ALA A 725 -7.22 45.54 -3.34
C ALA A 725 -6.88 47.01 -3.07
N ASN A 726 -7.80 47.74 -2.48
CA ASN A 726 -7.55 49.15 -2.10
C ASN A 726 -6.55 49.30 -0.96
N MET A 727 -6.54 48.39 0.04
CA MET A 727 -5.52 48.39 1.09
C MET A 727 -4.12 48.10 0.55
N ASN A 728 -3.99 47.11 -0.34
CA ASN A 728 -2.72 46.78 -0.98
C ASN A 728 -2.22 47.92 -1.87
N LYS A 729 -3.12 48.64 -2.58
CA LYS A 729 -2.78 49.80 -3.36
C LYS A 729 -2.26 50.95 -2.51
N ASN A 730 -2.88 51.17 -1.34
CA ASN A 730 -2.41 52.17 -0.38
C ASN A 730 -1.08 51.79 0.28
N ASN A 731 -0.87 50.48 0.61
CA ASN A 731 0.41 50.02 1.18
C ASN A 731 1.56 50.10 0.16
N ASN A 732 1.29 49.87 -1.11
CA ASN A 732 2.28 50.03 -2.18
C ASN A 732 2.65 51.54 -2.38
N ILE A 733 1.69 52.46 -2.28
CA ILE A 733 1.95 53.92 -2.36
C ILE A 733 2.81 54.37 -1.16
N ILE A 734 2.56 53.84 0.06
CA ILE A 734 3.35 54.17 1.26
C ILE A 734 4.76 53.55 1.15
N ASN A 735 4.90 52.40 0.52
CA ASN A 735 6.22 51.79 0.30
C ASN A 735 7.02 52.44 -0.82
N GLU A 736 6.36 52.99 -1.85
CA GLU A 736 7.02 53.78 -2.92
C GLU A 736 7.55 55.11 -2.38
N GLU A 737 6.87 55.77 -1.44
CA GLU A 737 7.38 57.00 -0.76
C GLU A 737 8.59 56.69 0.14
N ASN A 738 8.79 55.47 0.59
CA ASN A 738 9.95 55.06 1.44
C ASN A 738 11.09 54.38 0.66
N GLN A 739 10.99 54.19 -0.67
CA GLN A 739 11.99 53.50 -1.50
C GLN A 739 12.70 54.40 -2.51
N GLU A 740 13.10 55.63 -2.15
CA GLU A 740 14.07 56.38 -2.98
C GLU A 740 15.51 55.85 -2.84
N PHE A 741 15.76 54.72 -2.18
CA PHE A 741 17.14 54.21 -1.92
C PHE A 741 17.30 52.69 -1.98
N LYS A 742 16.72 51.97 -3.00
CA LYS A 742 17.23 50.67 -3.38
C LYS A 742 16.73 50.30 -4.79
N GLU A 743 17.51 50.69 -5.76
CA GLU A 743 17.49 50.10 -7.10
C GLU A 743 18.09 48.69 -7.06
N GLU A 744 17.52 47.88 -7.94
CA GLU A 744 17.99 46.59 -8.45
C GLU A 744 17.79 45.36 -7.56
N LEU A 745 16.59 44.77 -7.72
CA LEU A 745 16.38 43.37 -8.07
C LEU A 745 14.85 43.10 -8.21
N VAL A 746 14.37 43.31 -9.41
CA VAL A 746 12.93 43.33 -9.74
C VAL A 746 12.47 41.94 -10.03
N ASN A 747 11.54 41.45 -9.23
CA ASN A 747 10.56 40.47 -9.65
C ASN A 747 9.55 41.11 -10.62
N PRO A 748 9.19 40.48 -11.72
CA PRO A 748 8.25 41.03 -12.69
C PRO A 748 6.91 41.29 -12.02
N GLN A 749 6.44 42.51 -12.12
CA GLN A 749 5.15 43.02 -11.68
C GLN A 749 4.04 42.01 -12.01
N ARG A 750 3.46 41.36 -11.03
CA ARG A 750 2.10 40.82 -11.15
C ARG A 750 1.19 42.07 -11.17
N GLU A 751 0.75 42.46 -12.35
CA GLU A 751 -0.34 43.40 -12.51
C GLU A 751 -1.49 42.94 -11.62
N ILE A 752 -1.82 43.73 -10.61
CA ILE A 752 -2.98 43.50 -9.75
C ILE A 752 -4.20 43.80 -10.62
N GLN A 753 -4.70 42.78 -11.30
CA GLN A 753 -5.95 42.87 -12.02
C GLN A 753 -7.06 43.18 -11.00
N GLU A 754 -7.86 44.19 -11.25
CA GLU A 754 -9.03 44.49 -10.42
C GLU A 754 -9.97 43.27 -10.49
N PRO A 755 -10.46 42.75 -9.36
CA PRO A 755 -11.30 41.56 -9.36
C PRO A 755 -12.60 41.86 -10.13
N ALA A 756 -12.81 41.19 -11.24
CA ALA A 756 -14.01 41.31 -12.03
C ALA A 756 -15.22 40.73 -11.30
N ILE A 757 -16.33 41.44 -11.24
CA ILE A 757 -17.59 40.97 -10.63
C ILE A 757 -18.04 39.67 -11.29
N SER A 758 -17.80 39.51 -12.59
CA SER A 758 -18.16 38.34 -13.38
C SER A 758 -17.59 37.01 -12.78
N ASP A 759 -16.37 37.05 -12.28
CA ASP A 759 -15.71 35.85 -11.74
C ASP A 759 -16.37 35.37 -10.43
N PHE A 760 -16.79 36.32 -9.60
CA PHE A 760 -17.53 36.00 -8.37
C PHE A 760 -18.94 35.50 -8.67
N ILE A 761 -19.61 36.02 -9.70
CA ILE A 761 -20.93 35.56 -10.13
C ILE A 761 -20.81 34.11 -10.63
N VAL A 762 -19.84 33.82 -11.49
CA VAL A 762 -19.64 32.49 -12.08
C VAL A 762 -19.30 31.49 -10.96
N ALA A 763 -18.37 31.81 -10.08
CA ALA A 763 -17.96 30.92 -8.97
C ALA A 763 -19.14 30.62 -8.02
N SER A 764 -19.92 31.65 -7.62
CA SER A 764 -21.07 31.45 -6.74
C SER A 764 -22.22 30.70 -7.41
N ALA A 765 -22.44 30.93 -8.71
CA ALA A 765 -23.43 30.19 -9.48
C ALA A 765 -23.07 28.72 -9.61
N ILE A 766 -21.81 28.41 -9.93
CA ILE A 766 -21.33 27.03 -10.01
C ILE A 766 -21.52 26.31 -8.68
N GLU A 767 -21.10 26.91 -7.57
CA GLU A 767 -21.23 26.28 -6.22
C GLU A 767 -22.72 26.06 -5.87
N THR A 768 -23.59 26.99 -6.17
CA THR A 768 -25.03 26.86 -5.87
C THR A 768 -25.68 25.78 -6.73
N ILE A 769 -25.38 25.74 -8.03
CA ILE A 769 -25.89 24.72 -8.94
C ILE A 769 -25.34 23.33 -8.55
N GLU A 770 -24.05 23.23 -8.27
CA GLU A 770 -23.42 22.00 -7.82
C GLU A 770 -24.08 21.47 -6.54
N PHE A 771 -24.35 22.33 -5.57
CA PHE A 771 -25.04 21.93 -4.35
C PHE A 771 -26.44 21.41 -4.61
N VAL A 772 -27.26 22.15 -5.38
CA VAL A 772 -28.67 21.79 -5.66
C VAL A 772 -28.75 20.47 -6.44
N LEU A 773 -27.98 20.35 -7.52
CA LEU A 773 -27.92 19.12 -8.32
C LEU A 773 -27.30 17.98 -7.53
N GLY A 774 -26.24 18.27 -6.78
CA GLY A 774 -25.57 17.31 -5.92
C GLY A 774 -26.48 16.78 -4.82
N THR A 775 -27.38 17.60 -4.26
CA THR A 775 -28.34 17.15 -3.24
C THR A 775 -29.28 16.07 -3.79
N VAL A 776 -29.81 16.27 -4.98
CA VAL A 776 -30.69 15.29 -5.64
C VAL A 776 -29.91 14.04 -6.04
N SER A 777 -28.76 14.22 -6.70
CA SER A 777 -27.92 13.11 -7.17
C SER A 777 -27.39 12.26 -6.02
N ASN A 778 -26.92 12.87 -4.94
CA ASN A 778 -26.38 12.15 -3.79
C ASN A 778 -27.48 11.37 -3.05
N THR A 779 -28.68 11.92 -2.91
CA THR A 779 -29.81 11.19 -2.33
C THR A 779 -30.15 9.95 -3.15
N ALA A 780 -30.15 10.08 -4.49
CA ALA A 780 -30.32 8.94 -5.37
C ALA A 780 -29.17 7.92 -5.26
N SER A 781 -27.92 8.37 -5.04
CA SER A 781 -26.78 7.50 -4.86
C SER A 781 -26.86 6.60 -3.61
N TYR A 782 -27.55 7.03 -2.56
CA TYR A 782 -27.78 6.20 -1.37
C TYR A 782 -28.72 5.00 -1.62
N LEU A 783 -29.47 4.99 -2.72
CA LEU A 783 -30.23 3.79 -3.13
C LEU A 783 -29.30 2.61 -3.43
N ARG A 784 -28.02 2.82 -3.57
CA ARG A 784 -27.00 1.76 -3.67
C ARG A 784 -26.98 0.86 -2.42
N LEU A 785 -27.25 1.39 -1.24
CA LEU A 785 -27.40 0.61 0.00
C LEU A 785 -28.49 -0.46 -0.17
N TRP A 786 -29.64 -0.05 -0.72
CA TRP A 786 -30.73 -0.96 -1.02
C TRP A 786 -30.35 -1.97 -2.10
N ALA A 787 -29.80 -1.53 -3.23
CA ALA A 787 -29.50 -2.39 -4.37
C ALA A 787 -28.50 -3.50 -4.00
N LEU A 788 -27.40 -3.16 -3.32
CA LEU A 788 -26.40 -4.13 -2.90
C LEU A 788 -26.90 -5.07 -1.81
N SER A 789 -27.63 -4.56 -0.82
CA SER A 789 -28.24 -5.39 0.22
C SER A 789 -29.25 -6.39 -0.36
N LEU A 790 -30.00 -5.98 -1.38
CA LEU A 790 -30.91 -6.89 -2.08
C LEU A 790 -30.15 -7.90 -2.92
N ALA A 791 -29.13 -7.47 -3.65
CA ALA A 791 -28.28 -8.36 -4.46
C ALA A 791 -27.63 -9.43 -3.60
N HIS A 792 -27.05 -9.07 -2.46
CA HIS A 792 -26.46 -10.00 -1.52
C HIS A 792 -27.45 -11.07 -1.06
N SER A 793 -28.62 -10.68 -0.57
CA SER A 793 -29.63 -11.62 -0.09
C SER A 793 -30.19 -12.52 -1.20
N GLN A 794 -30.39 -11.98 -2.42
CA GLN A 794 -30.89 -12.76 -3.55
C GLN A 794 -29.83 -13.73 -4.11
N LEU A 795 -28.57 -13.34 -4.18
CA LEU A 795 -27.49 -14.23 -4.57
C LEU A 795 -27.32 -15.38 -3.58
N ALA A 796 -27.36 -15.07 -2.28
CA ALA A 796 -27.30 -16.08 -1.23
C ALA A 796 -28.46 -17.09 -1.36
N LEU A 797 -29.69 -16.59 -1.60
CA LEU A 797 -30.86 -17.41 -1.79
C LEU A 797 -30.75 -18.32 -3.03
N VAL A 798 -30.32 -17.78 -4.16
CA VAL A 798 -30.12 -18.54 -5.39
C VAL A 798 -29.06 -19.62 -5.21
N PHE A 799 -27.94 -19.31 -4.60
CA PHE A 799 -26.90 -20.30 -4.32
C PHE A 799 -27.41 -21.39 -3.40
N PHE A 800 -28.13 -21.05 -2.34
CA PHE A 800 -28.73 -22.02 -1.45
C PHE A 800 -29.73 -22.95 -2.19
N GLN A 801 -30.67 -22.39 -2.94
CA GLN A 801 -31.70 -23.15 -3.66
C GLN A 801 -31.11 -24.03 -4.76
N LYS A 802 -30.14 -23.54 -5.54
CA LYS A 802 -29.54 -24.27 -6.65
C LYS A 802 -28.55 -25.35 -6.20
N THR A 803 -27.87 -25.18 -5.10
CA THR A 803 -26.90 -26.16 -4.59
C THR A 803 -27.55 -27.15 -3.63
N ILE A 804 -28.04 -26.68 -2.50
CA ILE A 804 -28.60 -27.56 -1.45
C ILE A 804 -30.03 -27.96 -1.78
N GLY A 805 -30.86 -27.03 -2.21
CA GLY A 805 -32.29 -27.30 -2.51
C GLY A 805 -32.47 -28.25 -3.67
N SER A 806 -31.81 -28.03 -4.81
CA SER A 806 -31.98 -28.89 -5.99
C SER A 806 -31.33 -30.27 -5.82
N LEU A 807 -30.17 -30.39 -5.21
CA LEU A 807 -29.49 -31.65 -4.97
C LEU A 807 -30.13 -32.48 -3.84
N GLY A 808 -30.72 -31.82 -2.84
CA GLY A 808 -31.44 -32.49 -1.76
C GLY A 808 -32.79 -33.10 -2.15
N THR A 809 -33.36 -32.70 -3.31
CA THR A 809 -34.66 -33.17 -3.79
C THR A 809 -34.56 -33.97 -5.11
N LEU A 810 -33.35 -34.33 -5.55
CA LEU A 810 -33.11 -34.94 -6.86
C LEU A 810 -33.60 -36.41 -6.95
N SER A 811 -33.68 -37.13 -5.84
CA SER A 811 -34.05 -38.54 -5.80
C SER A 811 -35.10 -38.83 -4.74
N ASP A 812 -35.99 -39.82 -5.03
CA ASP A 812 -36.97 -40.28 -4.06
C ASP A 812 -36.38 -41.14 -2.93
N SER A 813 -35.11 -41.56 -3.04
CA SER A 813 -34.43 -42.34 -2.03
C SER A 813 -33.68 -41.43 -1.01
N MET A 814 -34.04 -41.56 0.27
CA MET A 814 -33.49 -40.81 1.37
C MET A 814 -31.97 -41.03 1.52
N PHE A 815 -31.44 -42.18 1.21
CA PHE A 815 -30.03 -42.54 1.29
C PHE A 815 -29.19 -41.85 0.20
N LEU A 816 -29.68 -41.81 -1.03
CA LEU A 816 -29.01 -41.15 -2.15
C LEU A 816 -28.96 -39.64 -1.98
N ASN A 817 -30.05 -39.03 -1.48
CA ASN A 817 -30.08 -37.60 -1.16
C ASN A 817 -29.09 -37.26 -0.04
N GLY A 818 -28.90 -38.13 0.96
CA GLY A 818 -27.89 -37.94 2.00
C GLY A 818 -26.45 -37.90 1.46
N ILE A 819 -26.13 -38.81 0.51
CA ILE A 819 -24.82 -38.82 -0.15
C ILE A 819 -24.61 -37.56 -0.99
N LEU A 820 -25.62 -37.16 -1.77
CA LEU A 820 -25.56 -35.95 -2.58
C LEU A 820 -25.33 -34.69 -1.73
N LEU A 821 -25.97 -34.60 -0.55
CA LEU A 821 -25.75 -33.46 0.39
C LEU A 821 -24.33 -33.39 0.93
N ILE A 822 -23.64 -34.53 1.13
CA ILE A 822 -22.23 -34.54 1.58
C ILE A 822 -21.31 -33.82 0.58
N PHE A 823 -21.61 -33.91 -0.73
CA PHE A 823 -20.90 -33.19 -1.79
C PHE A 823 -21.42 -31.78 -1.98
N ALA A 824 -22.74 -31.55 -1.82
CA ALA A 824 -23.36 -30.23 -2.01
C ALA A 824 -22.91 -29.21 -0.98
N VAL A 825 -22.74 -29.60 0.30
CA VAL A 825 -22.37 -28.68 1.38
C VAL A 825 -20.95 -28.10 1.21
N PRO A 826 -19.88 -28.89 0.94
CA PRO A 826 -18.57 -28.32 0.66
C PRO A 826 -18.54 -27.43 -0.59
N PHE A 827 -19.27 -27.83 -1.64
CA PHE A 827 -19.39 -27.02 -2.84
C PHE A 827 -20.08 -25.68 -2.57
N PHE A 828 -21.21 -25.71 -1.85
CA PHE A 828 -21.91 -24.51 -1.40
C PHE A 828 -21.00 -23.61 -0.59
N THR A 829 -20.30 -24.17 0.42
CA THR A 829 -19.36 -23.42 1.25
C THR A 829 -18.22 -22.80 0.44
N GLY A 830 -17.69 -23.52 -0.54
CA GLY A 830 -16.63 -23.00 -1.43
C GLY A 830 -17.13 -21.84 -2.29
N VAL A 831 -18.26 -21.99 -2.95
CA VAL A 831 -18.85 -20.95 -3.81
C VAL A 831 -19.23 -19.72 -3.00
N THR A 832 -19.90 -19.88 -1.86
CA THR A 832 -20.27 -18.76 -1.00
C THR A 832 -19.06 -18.05 -0.42
N SER A 833 -17.99 -18.78 -0.05
CA SER A 833 -16.76 -18.15 0.45
C SER A 833 -16.05 -17.31 -0.61
N ILE A 834 -16.01 -17.77 -1.87
CA ILE A 834 -15.35 -17.02 -2.95
C ILE A 834 -16.23 -15.86 -3.42
N VAL A 835 -17.52 -16.11 -3.68
CA VAL A 835 -18.38 -15.10 -4.31
C VAL A 835 -18.93 -14.13 -3.28
N LEU A 836 -19.58 -14.60 -2.22
CA LEU A 836 -20.23 -13.72 -1.26
C LEU A 836 -19.26 -13.16 -0.23
N LEU A 837 -18.37 -13.99 0.31
CA LEU A 837 -17.50 -13.54 1.40
C LEU A 837 -16.28 -12.77 0.89
N PHE A 838 -15.82 -12.98 -0.34
CA PHE A 838 -14.68 -12.26 -0.90
C PHE A 838 -15.11 -11.20 -1.92
N MET A 839 -15.81 -11.57 -3.01
CA MET A 839 -16.13 -10.61 -4.07
C MET A 839 -17.18 -9.58 -3.64
N ASP A 840 -18.31 -10.03 -3.08
CA ASP A 840 -19.39 -9.15 -2.65
C ASP A 840 -19.01 -8.30 -1.45
N MET A 841 -18.19 -8.84 -0.52
CA MET A 841 -17.61 -8.05 0.56
C MET A 841 -16.74 -6.90 0.04
N MET A 842 -15.88 -7.16 -0.96
CA MET A 842 -15.04 -6.12 -1.59
C MET A 842 -15.90 -5.07 -2.29
N GLU A 843 -16.96 -5.49 -2.99
CA GLU A 843 -17.89 -4.58 -3.64
C GLU A 843 -18.62 -3.70 -2.63
N CYS A 844 -19.16 -4.27 -1.57
CA CYS A 844 -19.81 -3.53 -0.48
C CYS A 844 -18.84 -2.55 0.19
N PHE A 845 -17.57 -2.95 0.38
CA PHE A 845 -16.52 -2.08 0.92
C PHE A 845 -16.25 -0.88 0.02
N LEU A 846 -16.02 -1.10 -1.27
CA LEU A 846 -15.73 -0.04 -2.23
C LEU A 846 -16.91 0.93 -2.38
N HIS A 847 -18.14 0.43 -2.37
CA HIS A 847 -19.33 1.27 -2.45
C HIS A 847 -19.56 2.06 -1.17
N THR A 848 -19.27 1.49 0.01
CA THR A 848 -19.30 2.23 1.27
C THR A 848 -18.25 3.35 1.28
N LEU A 849 -17.06 3.06 0.79
CA LEU A 849 -15.97 4.04 0.65
C LEU A 849 -16.41 5.20 -0.24
N ARG A 850 -17.01 4.89 -1.40
CA ARG A 850 -17.52 5.91 -2.32
C ARG A 850 -18.60 6.79 -1.67
N LEU A 851 -19.55 6.19 -0.95
CA LEU A 851 -20.58 6.94 -0.23
C LEU A 851 -19.98 7.90 0.80
N HIS A 852 -18.93 7.49 1.50
CA HIS A 852 -18.24 8.36 2.44
C HIS A 852 -17.47 9.49 1.75
N TRP A 853 -16.76 9.20 0.67
CA TRP A 853 -15.94 10.21 0.00
C TRP A 853 -16.78 11.22 -0.79
N VAL A 854 -17.67 10.75 -1.65
CA VAL A 854 -18.39 11.60 -2.61
C VAL A 854 -19.62 12.25 -1.98
N GLU A 855 -20.44 11.47 -1.27
CA GLU A 855 -21.73 11.93 -0.78
C GLU A 855 -21.64 12.60 0.60
N PHE A 856 -20.72 12.17 1.46
CA PHE A 856 -20.60 12.69 2.82
C PHE A 856 -19.45 13.68 2.97
N GLN A 857 -18.21 13.28 2.72
CA GLN A 857 -17.04 14.13 2.98
C GLN A 857 -16.98 15.33 2.04
N ASN A 858 -17.35 15.20 0.79
CA ASN A 858 -17.38 16.31 -0.16
C ASN A 858 -18.25 17.50 0.29
N LYS A 859 -19.17 17.29 1.25
CA LYS A 859 -20.02 18.37 1.76
C LYS A 859 -19.27 19.34 2.67
N PHE A 860 -18.29 18.89 3.45
CA PHE A 860 -17.63 19.71 4.47
C PHE A 860 -16.10 19.61 4.46
N TYR A 861 -15.53 18.62 3.77
CA TYR A 861 -14.11 18.30 3.82
C TYR A 861 -13.41 18.81 2.56
N ARG A 862 -12.48 19.74 2.71
CA ARG A 862 -11.75 20.35 1.59
C ARG A 862 -10.52 19.54 1.19
N ALA A 863 -9.93 18.81 2.12
CA ALA A 863 -8.79 17.89 1.92
C ALA A 863 -7.55 18.54 1.25
N ASP A 864 -7.31 19.83 1.47
CA ASP A 864 -6.19 20.57 0.92
C ASP A 864 -5.10 20.93 1.95
N GLY A 865 -5.11 20.26 3.09
CA GLY A 865 -4.11 20.37 4.11
C GLY A 865 -2.87 19.51 3.82
N TYR A 866 -1.84 19.68 4.65
CA TYR A 866 -0.67 18.81 4.64
C TYR A 866 -0.36 18.30 6.06
N GLN A 867 0.16 17.09 6.11
CA GLN A 867 0.44 16.41 7.36
C GLN A 867 1.71 16.99 8.00
N PHE A 868 1.65 17.16 9.31
CA PHE A 868 2.80 17.48 10.11
C PHE A 868 3.81 16.32 10.10
N LYS A 869 5.02 16.57 9.59
CA LYS A 869 6.12 15.60 9.52
C LYS A 869 7.23 16.02 10.47
N PRO A 870 7.21 15.53 11.71
CA PRO A 870 8.17 15.96 12.71
C PRO A 870 9.59 15.51 12.34
N PHE A 871 10.57 16.38 12.63
CA PHE A 871 11.96 16.03 12.62
C PHE A 871 12.29 15.20 13.86
N CYS A 872 12.13 13.89 13.77
CA CYS A 872 12.34 12.96 14.87
C CYS A 872 13.12 11.74 14.38
N PHE A 873 14.17 11.36 15.08
CA PHE A 873 14.99 10.20 14.71
C PHE A 873 14.29 8.89 14.98
N SER A 874 13.53 8.78 16.07
CA SER A 874 12.87 7.53 16.47
C SER A 874 11.83 7.02 15.46
N GLN A 875 11.22 7.93 14.70
CA GLN A 875 10.19 7.58 13.70
C GLN A 875 10.74 7.43 12.29
N ASN A 876 11.76 8.23 11.95
CA ASN A 876 12.24 8.36 10.58
C ASN A 876 13.46 7.48 10.26
N LEU A 877 14.14 6.89 11.28
CA LEU A 877 15.22 5.93 11.05
C LEU A 877 14.63 4.55 10.79
N SER A 878 14.92 3.98 9.61
CA SER A 878 14.56 2.60 9.30
C SER A 878 15.44 1.63 10.10
N LEU A 879 14.91 1.12 11.20
CA LEU A 879 15.59 0.11 12.03
C LEU A 879 15.63 -1.27 11.35
N ASN A 880 14.72 -1.55 10.42
CA ASN A 880 14.62 -2.80 9.67
C ASN A 880 14.73 -2.56 8.16
N ASP A 881 15.61 -3.27 7.50
CA ASP A 881 15.82 -3.21 6.04
C ASP A 881 14.82 -4.05 5.22
N ASP A 882 13.66 -4.37 5.76
CA ASP A 882 12.66 -5.18 5.04
C ASP A 882 12.16 -4.52 3.72
N GLU A 883 12.44 -3.23 3.50
CA GLU A 883 12.05 -2.49 2.28
C GLU A 883 13.02 -2.66 1.08
N PHE A 884 14.24 -3.16 1.29
CA PHE A 884 15.26 -3.26 0.22
C PHE A 884 15.56 -4.69 -0.22
N LEU A 885 14.87 -5.68 0.34
CA LEU A 885 15.02 -7.10 -0.04
C LEU A 885 13.86 -7.59 -0.93
N GLU A 886 12.92 -6.69 -1.29
CA GLU A 886 11.98 -6.88 -2.40
C GLU A 886 12.55 -6.28 -3.69
#